data_fa7a00bb0cbd9934e41ddbb41a04324d
#
_entry.id   fa7a00bb0cbd9934e41ddbb41a04324d
#
_cell.length_a   1.000
_cell.length_b   1.000
_cell.length_c   1.000
_cell.angle_alpha   90.00
_cell.angle_beta   90.00
_cell.angle_gamma   90.00
#
_symmetry.space_group_name_H-M   'P 1'
#
loop_
_entity.id
_entity.type
_entity.pdbx_description
1 polymer ?
#
loop_
_entity_poly.entity_id
_entity_poly.type
_entity_poly.pdbx_seq_one_letter_code
_entity_poly.pdbx_strand_id
1 'polypeptide(L)'
;IDSVLTSYEKDEVLISYHKIGKKSIVPIYFTSSENKKIESKVVIDSILYDGSIIKRIGTEKKYKFVTKKNNVTIESESKLLVENTIRKSNHVFKEKVSDLKKLYNISNSKIALFISNDFKNYIENKELFSLFNINKLSNWIQYDIDLNQNGITLNGLAFQNDSIPKEISYLNGIKPSKSNFINIIPNNFSDFQRTSFNYYKYLENFEKNESIKKINEFKKDSILFEIDEFGLLKNKLDSIILVNFEDKLFLNNKILKNSENNYSYRDIKIHKLRNQIIDYQHLKFINYKLKQNYASIIENKLVISNSKNSLEKIIINISNSSTIKNENKFSQSFENIPEKSNYLKVYNLKNSKEKTLESLNISNKKFPFMINHTRLDDNIVYNSFSVIKSIEENKKNGINLDYSFKTDNPINLTPKFVTNYVTKKNEIITQDINNILYLISLDGKLIWKENIGSKIIGKIHQIDLYKNGRLQYAFNTDSDFQIIDKNGNQVKKIKNKNTLGLTVFDYDKLKNYRFLLFDNEIKILDSKMKNVKGFIKKNIIGIQKNNPKHFRFGKKDYLIFNSNNKLKITDRRGNIRIKNNLINIENEIFLNQNSFTTIDSKNNVVKINTKGEIIKKPLPSESKYLFSADKNNLVHISENILTINGKVSELEFANYTKPIIFKNKLIDNISLTDKDQKLIYLFDSNSNLVPNFPVFGSSKIDLFEDKNSRKYITSVGESDEILVYSLY
;
A
#
# COMPACT_ATOMS: atom_id res chain seq x y z
N ILE A 1 -20.63 20.22 21.61
CA ILE A 1 -20.13 21.54 21.17
C ILE A 1 -21.28 22.30 20.48
N ASP A 2 -22.00 21.75 19.51
CA ASP A 2 -23.07 22.43 18.77
C ASP A 2 -24.18 22.99 19.67
N SER A 3 -24.64 22.24 20.67
CA SER A 3 -25.68 22.69 21.60
C SER A 3 -25.24 23.83 22.52
N VAL A 4 -23.93 23.97 22.73
CA VAL A 4 -23.36 25.08 23.53
C VAL A 4 -23.15 26.29 22.64
N LEU A 5 -22.62 26.11 21.43
CA LEU A 5 -22.38 27.19 20.47
C LEU A 5 -23.71 27.87 20.03
N THR A 6 -24.75 27.08 19.77
CA THR A 6 -26.07 27.60 19.42
C THR A 6 -26.75 28.43 20.52
N SER A 7 -26.36 28.22 21.78
CA SER A 7 -26.91 29.03 22.89
C SER A 7 -26.29 30.43 22.98
N TYR A 8 -25.18 30.70 22.26
CA TYR A 8 -24.40 31.96 22.34
C TYR A 8 -24.12 32.58 20.95
N GLU A 9 -24.99 32.35 19.97
CA GLU A 9 -24.77 32.72 18.54
C GLU A 9 -24.42 34.23 18.31
N LYS A 10 -24.63 35.10 19.26
CA LYS A 10 -24.40 36.53 19.13
C LYS A 10 -23.35 37.11 20.09
N ASP A 11 -22.80 36.29 20.99
CA ASP A 11 -21.96 36.76 22.08
C ASP A 11 -20.57 36.15 22.00
N GLU A 12 -19.54 36.91 22.39
CA GLU A 12 -18.22 36.35 22.65
C GLU A 12 -18.26 35.51 23.92
N VAL A 13 -17.89 34.22 23.80
CA VAL A 13 -17.89 33.27 24.91
C VAL A 13 -16.50 32.67 25.09
N LEU A 14 -15.93 32.83 26.28
CA LEU A 14 -14.74 32.11 26.70
C LEU A 14 -15.16 30.90 27.52
N ILE A 15 -14.73 29.70 27.08
CA ILE A 15 -14.96 28.45 27.80
C ILE A 15 -13.62 27.92 28.32
N SER A 16 -13.52 27.76 29.65
CA SER A 16 -12.32 27.19 30.26
C SER A 16 -12.64 25.84 30.92
N TYR A 17 -11.85 24.82 30.64
CA TYR A 17 -12.01 23.47 31.19
C TYR A 17 -11.07 23.26 32.37
N HIS A 18 -11.60 22.85 33.51
CA HIS A 18 -10.85 22.63 34.74
C HIS A 18 -11.06 21.25 35.32
N LYS A 19 -10.00 20.65 35.86
CA LYS A 19 -10.09 19.40 36.56
C LYS A 19 -10.53 19.65 37.99
N ILE A 20 -11.61 18.98 38.45
CA ILE A 20 -12.11 19.01 39.78
C ILE A 20 -12.01 17.60 40.39
N GLY A 21 -11.26 17.46 41.49
CA GLY A 21 -11.02 16.16 42.07
C GLY A 21 -10.18 15.24 41.15
N LYS A 22 -10.36 13.92 41.28
CA LYS A 22 -9.52 12.93 40.61
C LYS A 22 -9.92 12.68 39.13
N LYS A 23 -11.21 12.81 38.77
CA LYS A 23 -11.73 12.32 37.49
C LYS A 23 -12.63 13.28 36.71
N SER A 24 -13.08 14.39 37.28
CA SER A 24 -14.07 15.26 36.62
C SER A 24 -13.41 16.46 35.96
N ILE A 25 -13.71 16.68 34.69
CA ILE A 25 -13.37 17.90 33.93
C ILE A 25 -14.66 18.69 33.80
N VAL A 26 -14.68 19.91 34.32
CA VAL A 26 -15.87 20.77 34.34
C VAL A 26 -15.60 22.06 33.63
N PRO A 27 -16.48 22.50 32.70
CA PRO A 27 -16.37 23.78 32.04
C PRO A 27 -16.83 24.94 32.93
N ILE A 28 -16.20 26.10 32.72
CA ILE A 28 -16.67 27.38 33.19
C ILE A 28 -16.76 28.30 32.00
N TYR A 29 -17.87 29.04 31.90
CA TYR A 29 -18.21 29.91 30.77
C TYR A 29 -18.14 31.36 31.23
N PHE A 30 -17.59 32.23 30.38
CA PHE A 30 -17.52 33.66 30.57
C PHE A 30 -18.15 34.36 29.36
N THR A 31 -19.10 35.25 29.57
CA THR A 31 -19.76 36.05 28.53
C THR A 31 -19.73 37.52 28.89
N SER A 32 -19.50 38.37 27.89
CA SER A 32 -19.41 39.82 28.08
C SER A 32 -20.78 40.52 28.09
N SER A 33 -21.84 39.84 27.60
CA SER A 33 -23.19 40.42 27.51
C SER A 33 -24.17 39.85 28.54
N GLU A 34 -25.27 40.54 28.74
CA GLU A 34 -26.41 40.04 29.50
C GLU A 34 -27.09 38.94 28.68
N ASN A 35 -26.83 37.71 29.04
CA ASN A 35 -27.44 36.58 28.36
C ASN A 35 -28.90 36.45 28.78
N LYS A 36 -29.82 37.05 27.99
CA LYS A 36 -31.27 37.04 28.23
C LYS A 36 -31.86 35.66 28.45
N LYS A 37 -31.26 34.59 27.90
CA LYS A 37 -31.67 33.20 28.14
C LYS A 37 -31.36 32.73 29.56
N ILE A 38 -30.41 33.34 30.26
CA ILE A 38 -30.06 32.99 31.66
C ILE A 38 -31.02 33.73 32.60
N GLU A 39 -31.36 34.96 32.31
CA GLU A 39 -32.28 35.76 33.12
C GLU A 39 -33.71 35.20 33.14
N SER A 40 -34.13 34.48 32.11
CA SER A 40 -35.45 33.85 32.03
C SER A 40 -35.55 32.50 32.77
N LYS A 41 -34.45 31.97 33.34
CA LYS A 41 -34.47 30.71 34.09
C LYS A 41 -34.82 30.87 35.56
N VAL A 42 -35.48 29.89 36.14
CA VAL A 42 -35.87 29.89 37.55
C VAL A 42 -34.61 29.87 38.43
N VAL A 43 -34.51 30.85 39.32
CA VAL A 43 -33.51 30.92 40.40
C VAL A 43 -33.98 30.03 41.53
N ILE A 44 -33.20 29.05 41.91
CA ILE A 44 -33.52 28.10 43.00
C ILE A 44 -33.12 28.72 44.34
N ASP A 45 -31.89 29.23 44.43
CA ASP A 45 -31.36 29.93 45.58
C ASP A 45 -30.21 30.88 45.21
N SER A 46 -29.74 31.68 46.18
CA SER A 46 -28.60 32.58 46.02
C SER A 46 -27.70 32.56 47.23
N ILE A 47 -26.38 32.66 47.01
CA ILE A 47 -25.35 32.62 48.05
C ILE A 47 -24.47 33.88 47.90
N LEU A 48 -24.22 34.57 49.00
CA LEU A 48 -23.25 35.66 49.04
C LEU A 48 -21.83 35.08 49.25
N TYR A 49 -20.88 35.41 48.34
CA TYR A 49 -19.50 34.96 48.45
C TYR A 49 -18.54 36.07 48.01
N ASP A 50 -17.65 36.49 48.89
CA ASP A 50 -16.62 37.54 48.61
C ASP A 50 -17.19 38.78 47.89
N GLY A 51 -18.31 39.30 48.46
CA GLY A 51 -19.00 40.51 47.90
C GLY A 51 -19.77 40.29 46.59
N SER A 52 -19.85 39.09 46.07
CA SER A 52 -20.58 38.74 44.85
C SER A 52 -21.73 37.76 45.15
N ILE A 53 -22.84 37.91 44.47
CA ILE A 53 -23.99 37.01 44.60
C ILE A 53 -23.84 35.89 43.56
N ILE A 54 -23.80 34.63 44.03
CA ILE A 54 -23.85 33.47 43.17
C ILE A 54 -25.28 32.91 43.20
N LYS A 55 -25.93 32.88 42.03
CA LYS A 55 -27.29 32.35 41.86
C LYS A 55 -27.19 30.88 41.40
N ARG A 56 -27.99 29.97 41.96
CA ARG A 56 -28.19 28.63 41.45
C ARG A 56 -29.42 28.63 40.53
N ILE A 57 -29.22 28.35 39.24
CA ILE A 57 -30.24 28.50 38.20
C ILE A 57 -30.52 27.16 37.54
N GLY A 58 -31.78 26.78 37.40
CA GLY A 58 -32.18 25.54 36.73
C GLY A 58 -33.28 24.78 37.46
N THR A 59 -33.19 23.46 37.54
CA THR A 59 -34.08 22.57 38.31
C THR A 59 -33.30 21.90 39.41
N GLU A 60 -33.96 21.34 40.43
CA GLU A 60 -33.28 20.63 41.53
C GLU A 60 -32.29 19.52 41.05
N LYS A 61 -32.59 18.86 39.91
CA LYS A 61 -31.76 17.79 39.35
C LYS A 61 -30.69 18.25 38.39
N LYS A 62 -30.86 19.45 37.73
CA LYS A 62 -29.94 19.98 36.75
C LYS A 62 -29.85 21.49 36.85
N TYR A 63 -28.82 21.98 37.49
CA TYR A 63 -28.58 23.39 37.77
C TYR A 63 -27.15 23.81 37.49
N LYS A 64 -26.98 25.14 37.36
CA LYS A 64 -25.68 25.81 37.20
C LYS A 64 -25.57 26.92 38.25
N PHE A 65 -24.34 27.25 38.63
CA PHE A 65 -24.00 28.41 39.43
C PHE A 65 -23.62 29.56 38.51
N VAL A 66 -24.25 30.70 38.74
CA VAL A 66 -24.06 31.90 37.88
C VAL A 66 -23.79 33.11 38.74
N THR A 67 -22.80 33.90 38.38
CA THR A 67 -22.52 35.21 39.01
C THR A 67 -22.18 36.25 37.94
N LYS A 68 -22.25 37.53 38.27
CA LYS A 68 -21.84 38.62 37.41
C LYS A 68 -20.80 39.47 38.16
N LYS A 69 -19.64 39.68 37.53
CA LYS A 69 -18.55 40.52 38.02
C LYS A 69 -17.90 41.30 36.90
N ASN A 70 -17.72 42.64 37.06
CA ASN A 70 -17.11 43.51 36.05
C ASN A 70 -17.70 43.35 34.62
N ASN A 71 -19.03 43.37 34.51
CA ASN A 71 -19.79 43.15 33.27
C ASN A 71 -19.57 41.79 32.58
N VAL A 72 -18.93 40.84 33.25
CA VAL A 72 -18.76 39.44 32.75
C VAL A 72 -19.71 38.54 33.52
N THR A 73 -20.55 37.82 32.81
CA THR A 73 -21.36 36.73 33.36
C THR A 73 -20.52 35.44 33.40
N ILE A 74 -20.48 34.83 34.55
CA ILE A 74 -19.69 33.60 34.84
C ILE A 74 -20.64 32.48 35.21
N GLU A 75 -20.60 31.35 34.51
CA GLU A 75 -21.44 30.19 34.81
C GLU A 75 -20.68 28.89 34.81
N SER A 76 -21.01 27.98 35.74
CA SER A 76 -20.46 26.60 35.80
C SER A 76 -21.40 25.66 36.52
N GLU A 77 -21.31 24.37 36.29
CA GLU A 77 -21.94 23.32 37.12
C GLU A 77 -21.22 23.16 38.46
N SER A 78 -20.01 23.72 38.59
CA SER A 78 -19.22 23.68 39.80
C SER A 78 -19.23 24.99 40.57
N LYS A 79 -19.82 25.00 41.76
CA LYS A 79 -19.77 26.13 42.70
C LYS A 79 -18.33 26.57 42.97
N LEU A 80 -17.45 25.58 43.24
CA LEU A 80 -16.04 25.82 43.54
C LEU A 80 -15.30 26.62 42.43
N LEU A 81 -15.58 26.34 41.16
CA LEU A 81 -14.98 27.09 40.06
C LEU A 81 -15.44 28.56 40.03
N VAL A 82 -16.73 28.79 40.27
CA VAL A 82 -17.29 30.16 40.35
C VAL A 82 -16.68 30.91 41.51
N GLU A 83 -16.63 30.30 42.71
CA GLU A 83 -16.00 30.88 43.90
C GLU A 83 -14.53 31.23 43.68
N ASN A 84 -13.77 30.28 43.10
CA ASN A 84 -12.36 30.52 42.77
C ASN A 84 -12.17 31.64 41.78
N THR A 85 -13.04 31.81 40.79
CA THR A 85 -12.97 32.88 39.83
C THR A 85 -13.22 34.24 40.50
N ILE A 86 -14.20 34.32 41.40
CA ILE A 86 -14.48 35.56 42.18
C ILE A 86 -13.24 35.92 43.02
N ARG A 87 -12.67 34.99 43.75
CA ARG A 87 -11.51 35.21 44.62
C ARG A 87 -10.25 35.60 43.83
N LYS A 88 -9.97 34.95 42.72
CA LYS A 88 -8.78 35.23 41.91
C LYS A 88 -8.86 36.49 41.06
N SER A 89 -10.04 37.01 40.81
CA SER A 89 -10.19 38.27 40.07
C SER A 89 -9.59 39.50 40.80
N ASN A 90 -9.29 39.32 42.10
CA ASN A 90 -8.66 40.35 42.93
C ASN A 90 -7.10 40.25 42.96
N HIS A 91 -6.49 39.23 42.28
CA HIS A 91 -5.05 39.04 42.24
C HIS A 91 -4.47 39.40 40.85
N VAL A 92 -3.42 40.20 40.86
CA VAL A 92 -2.64 40.50 39.65
C VAL A 92 -1.93 39.23 39.17
N PHE A 93 -2.17 38.84 37.92
CA PHE A 93 -1.57 37.62 37.33
C PHE A 93 -0.06 37.80 37.16
N LYS A 94 0.70 36.84 37.71
CA LYS A 94 2.15 36.73 37.48
C LYS A 94 2.45 36.25 36.05
N GLU A 95 3.68 36.51 35.57
CA GLU A 95 4.27 36.34 34.24
C GLU A 95 3.85 35.13 33.38
N LYS A 96 3.37 34.04 33.97
CA LYS A 96 2.93 32.83 33.24
C LYS A 96 1.75 33.04 32.29
N VAL A 97 1.05 34.17 32.34
CA VAL A 97 -0.12 34.49 31.53
C VAL A 97 0.16 35.53 30.45
N SER A 98 1.37 36.08 30.40
CA SER A 98 1.75 37.06 29.37
C SER A 98 1.58 36.51 27.95
N ASP A 99 2.02 35.25 27.74
CA ASP A 99 1.93 34.59 26.45
C ASP A 99 0.48 34.29 26.05
N LEU A 100 -0.36 33.84 26.98
CA LEU A 100 -1.79 33.63 26.72
C LEU A 100 -2.49 34.94 26.33
N LYS A 101 -2.17 36.05 27.01
CA LYS A 101 -2.74 37.37 26.67
C LYS A 101 -2.31 37.85 25.29
N LYS A 102 -1.04 37.66 24.92
CA LYS A 102 -0.53 37.98 23.58
C LYS A 102 -1.24 37.12 22.52
N LEU A 103 -1.38 35.82 22.75
CA LEU A 103 -2.07 34.90 21.85
C LEU A 103 -3.55 35.26 21.70
N TYR A 104 -4.23 35.61 22.78
CA TYR A 104 -5.62 36.05 22.75
C TYR A 104 -5.81 37.32 21.89
N ASN A 105 -4.93 38.31 22.04
CA ASN A 105 -5.01 39.56 21.28
C ASN A 105 -4.71 39.40 19.77
N ILE A 106 -4.07 38.36 19.36
CA ILE A 106 -3.73 38.08 17.95
C ILE A 106 -4.81 37.26 17.26
N SER A 107 -5.57 36.47 18.01
CA SER A 107 -6.60 35.58 17.44
C SER A 107 -7.76 36.44 16.84
N ASN A 108 -8.03 36.17 15.55
CA ASN A 108 -9.12 36.85 14.80
C ASN A 108 -10.18 35.85 14.30
N SER A 109 -10.11 34.57 14.71
CA SER A 109 -11.05 33.57 14.24
C SER A 109 -12.36 33.58 15.04
N LYS A 110 -13.41 33.05 14.40
CA LYS A 110 -14.71 32.85 15.08
C LYS A 110 -14.62 31.85 16.23
N ILE A 111 -13.71 30.86 16.11
CA ILE A 111 -13.49 29.82 17.11
C ILE A 111 -11.99 29.68 17.33
N ALA A 112 -11.53 30.03 18.52
CA ALA A 112 -10.14 29.86 18.93
C ALA A 112 -10.03 28.84 20.08
N LEU A 113 -9.01 27.96 20.01
CA LEU A 113 -8.70 26.99 21.06
C LEU A 113 -7.33 27.32 21.67
N PHE A 114 -7.28 27.58 22.97
CA PHE A 114 -6.06 27.82 23.72
C PHE A 114 -5.72 26.58 24.56
N ILE A 115 -4.55 26.00 24.36
CA ILE A 115 -4.13 24.78 25.03
C ILE A 115 -2.86 25.06 25.85
N SER A 116 -2.92 24.77 27.14
CA SER A 116 -1.75 24.78 28.02
C SER A 116 -1.01 23.44 28.00
N ASN A 117 0.31 23.47 28.06
CA ASN A 117 1.13 22.27 28.25
C ASN A 117 0.79 21.53 29.55
N ASP A 118 0.35 22.21 30.60
CA ASP A 118 -0.06 21.58 31.85
C ASP A 118 -1.32 20.72 31.70
N PHE A 119 -2.14 20.98 30.67
CA PHE A 119 -3.37 20.23 30.39
C PHE A 119 -3.14 18.75 30.13
N LYS A 120 -1.96 18.36 29.66
CA LYS A 120 -1.55 16.94 29.50
C LYS A 120 -1.71 16.10 30.77
N ASN A 121 -1.59 16.72 31.96
CA ASN A 121 -1.72 16.06 33.26
C ASN A 121 -3.17 15.73 33.62
N TYR A 122 -4.13 16.30 32.89
CA TYR A 122 -5.55 16.22 33.16
C TYR A 122 -6.33 15.35 32.18
N ILE A 123 -5.74 15.01 31.04
CA ILE A 123 -6.39 14.17 30.03
C ILE A 123 -6.07 12.71 30.28
N GLU A 124 -7.09 11.84 30.39
CA GLU A 124 -6.92 10.40 30.51
C GLU A 124 -6.29 9.80 29.25
N ASN A 125 -6.66 10.31 28.07
CA ASN A 125 -6.07 9.90 26.80
C ASN A 125 -4.84 10.77 26.47
N LYS A 126 -3.72 10.46 27.13
CA LYS A 126 -2.42 11.14 26.86
C LYS A 126 -1.94 11.01 25.41
N GLU A 127 -2.41 10.00 24.72
CA GLU A 127 -2.07 9.74 23.32
C GLU A 127 -2.67 10.79 22.38
N LEU A 128 -3.93 11.21 22.63
CA LEU A 128 -4.57 12.26 21.84
C LEU A 128 -3.77 13.58 21.91
N PHE A 129 -3.26 13.90 23.08
CA PHE A 129 -2.46 15.10 23.29
C PHE A 129 -1.10 15.03 22.60
N SER A 130 -0.56 13.83 22.43
CA SER A 130 0.72 13.60 21.74
C SER A 130 0.63 13.94 20.23
N LEU A 131 -0.57 13.91 19.64
CA LEU A 131 -0.76 14.28 18.23
C LEU A 131 -0.41 15.75 17.99
N PHE A 132 -0.74 16.62 18.93
CA PHE A 132 -0.48 18.05 18.82
C PHE A 132 0.97 18.43 19.17
N ASN A 133 1.76 17.53 19.79
CA ASN A 133 3.14 17.77 20.22
C ASN A 133 3.35 19.06 21.04
N ILE A 134 2.35 19.55 21.76
CA ILE A 134 2.37 20.85 22.43
C ILE A 134 3.51 20.96 23.45
N ASN A 135 3.78 19.88 24.20
CA ASN A 135 4.90 19.83 25.12
C ASN A 135 6.26 20.02 24.47
N LYS A 136 6.36 19.81 23.17
CA LYS A 136 7.60 19.99 22.38
C LYS A 136 7.70 21.39 21.75
N LEU A 137 6.56 22.13 21.66
CA LEU A 137 6.45 23.39 20.97
C LEU A 137 6.55 24.58 21.93
N SER A 138 5.65 24.65 22.92
CA SER A 138 5.54 25.81 23.82
C SER A 138 4.81 25.46 25.12
N ASN A 139 4.67 26.44 26.02
CA ASN A 139 3.82 26.33 27.22
C ASN A 139 2.34 26.57 26.92
N TRP A 140 2.07 27.47 25.96
CA TRP A 140 0.73 27.77 25.46
C TRP A 140 0.74 27.78 23.94
N ILE A 141 -0.30 27.24 23.35
CA ILE A 141 -0.57 27.35 21.91
C ILE A 141 -2.02 27.76 21.71
N GLN A 142 -2.24 28.68 20.80
CA GLN A 142 -3.57 29.06 20.32
C GLN A 142 -3.77 28.41 18.95
N TYR A 143 -4.95 27.89 18.69
CA TYR A 143 -5.38 27.41 17.37
C TYR A 143 -6.64 28.14 16.93
N ASP A 144 -6.61 28.72 15.75
CA ASP A 144 -7.78 29.12 15.01
C ASP A 144 -8.37 27.87 14.33
N ILE A 145 -9.66 27.61 14.59
CA ILE A 145 -10.34 26.42 14.10
C ILE A 145 -11.13 26.78 12.86
N ASP A 146 -10.77 26.21 11.73
CA ASP A 146 -11.54 26.25 10.50
C ASP A 146 -12.26 24.92 10.30
N LEU A 147 -13.59 24.95 10.38
CA LEU A 147 -14.49 23.83 10.16
C LEU A 147 -15.28 24.10 8.89
N ASN A 148 -15.07 23.28 7.87
CA ASN A 148 -15.81 23.37 6.63
C ASN A 148 -16.26 21.98 6.17
N GLN A 149 -17.02 21.91 5.07
CA GLN A 149 -17.52 20.63 4.53
C GLN A 149 -16.40 19.69 4.08
N ASN A 150 -15.19 20.22 3.88
CA ASN A 150 -14.03 19.47 3.41
C ASN A 150 -13.16 18.94 4.56
N GLY A 151 -13.36 19.39 5.80
CA GLY A 151 -12.58 18.88 6.92
C GLY A 151 -12.36 19.88 8.05
N ILE A 152 -11.30 19.63 8.79
CA ILE A 152 -10.87 20.44 9.94
C ILE A 152 -9.45 20.90 9.69
N THR A 153 -9.21 22.20 9.79
CA THR A 153 -7.88 22.79 9.84
C THR A 153 -7.72 23.59 11.12
N LEU A 154 -6.67 23.32 11.88
CA LEU A 154 -6.27 24.08 13.04
C LEU A 154 -5.00 24.85 12.68
N ASN A 155 -5.04 26.17 12.66
CA ASN A 155 -3.89 27.02 12.43
C ASN A 155 -3.44 27.62 13.75
N GLY A 156 -2.30 27.14 14.26
CA GLY A 156 -1.81 27.45 15.58
C GLY A 156 -0.65 28.41 15.61
N LEU A 157 -0.59 29.17 16.69
CA LEU A 157 0.50 30.09 17.00
C LEU A 157 0.91 29.92 18.46
N ALA A 158 2.23 29.91 18.68
CA ALA A 158 2.82 29.83 20.01
C ALA A 158 4.08 30.68 20.09
N PHE A 159 4.44 31.11 21.30
CA PHE A 159 5.71 31.81 21.57
C PHE A 159 6.67 30.86 22.27
N GLN A 160 7.94 30.88 21.84
CA GLN A 160 9.01 30.22 22.57
C GLN A 160 9.46 31.06 23.77
N ASN A 161 9.80 30.38 24.84
CA ASN A 161 10.37 31.00 26.02
C ASN A 161 11.79 30.45 26.23
N ASP A 162 12.78 31.33 26.17
CA ASP A 162 14.19 30.97 26.29
C ASP A 162 14.56 30.41 27.67
N SER A 163 13.77 30.71 28.70
CA SER A 163 14.01 30.22 30.08
C SER A 163 13.69 28.73 30.24
N ILE A 164 12.85 28.13 29.36
CA ILE A 164 12.47 26.72 29.40
C ILE A 164 12.44 26.19 27.97
N PRO A 165 13.59 25.82 27.41
CA PRO A 165 13.68 25.36 26.01
C PRO A 165 12.84 24.11 25.78
N LYS A 166 12.15 24.08 24.66
CA LYS A 166 11.37 22.95 24.16
C LYS A 166 12.13 22.21 23.07
N GLU A 167 11.71 21.00 22.71
CA GLU A 167 12.40 20.24 21.65
C GLU A 167 12.48 21.03 20.32
N ILE A 168 11.48 21.83 20.00
CA ILE A 168 11.46 22.63 18.77
C ILE A 168 12.50 23.77 18.78
N SER A 169 12.92 24.29 19.94
CA SER A 169 13.88 25.38 20.04
C SER A 169 15.29 24.98 19.58
N TYR A 170 15.59 23.68 19.51
CA TYR A 170 16.84 23.20 18.91
C TYR A 170 16.89 23.43 17.39
N LEU A 171 15.75 23.74 16.75
CA LEU A 171 15.63 24.06 15.33
C LEU A 171 15.56 25.56 15.04
N ASN A 172 15.73 26.43 16.04
CA ASN A 172 15.68 27.88 15.87
C ASN A 172 16.75 28.36 14.87
N GLY A 173 16.35 29.27 13.97
CA GLY A 173 17.21 29.82 12.93
C GLY A 173 17.51 28.85 11.78
N ILE A 174 17.00 27.63 11.80
CA ILE A 174 17.05 26.71 10.65
C ILE A 174 15.92 27.09 9.69
N LYS A 175 16.26 27.34 8.42
CA LYS A 175 15.29 27.75 7.40
C LYS A 175 14.29 26.61 7.11
N PRO A 176 12.97 26.91 7.06
CA PRO A 176 11.99 25.93 6.64
C PRO A 176 12.17 25.57 5.16
N SER A 177 12.11 24.29 4.83
CA SER A 177 12.28 23.77 3.47
C SER A 177 11.09 22.91 3.02
N LYS A 178 10.94 22.71 1.70
CA LYS A 178 10.06 21.67 1.15
C LYS A 178 10.69 20.30 1.39
N SER A 179 9.87 19.26 1.48
CA SER A 179 10.40 17.91 1.61
C SER A 179 10.95 17.38 0.30
N ASN A 180 12.18 16.88 0.33
CA ASN A 180 12.83 16.17 -0.78
C ASN A 180 12.45 14.68 -0.85
N PHE A 181 11.73 14.15 0.16
CA PHE A 181 11.43 12.73 0.27
C PHE A 181 10.14 12.30 -0.45
N ILE A 182 9.29 13.21 -0.89
CA ILE A 182 7.97 12.91 -1.49
C ILE A 182 8.10 11.94 -2.67
N ASN A 183 9.19 12.01 -3.44
CA ASN A 183 9.43 11.13 -4.59
C ASN A 183 9.70 9.67 -4.22
N ILE A 184 10.23 9.42 -3.01
CA ILE A 184 10.67 8.07 -2.59
C ILE A 184 9.76 7.42 -1.54
N ILE A 185 8.80 8.16 -0.97
CA ILE A 185 7.88 7.61 0.01
C ILE A 185 6.80 6.79 -0.69
N PRO A 186 6.69 5.47 -0.40
CA PRO A 186 5.62 4.63 -0.93
C PRO A 186 4.24 5.14 -0.51
N ASN A 187 3.24 5.07 -1.39
CA ASN A 187 1.87 5.50 -1.08
C ASN A 187 1.19 4.67 0.03
N ASN A 188 1.71 3.47 0.33
CA ASN A 188 1.20 2.57 1.37
C ASN A 188 1.92 2.70 2.72
N PHE A 189 2.64 3.81 2.96
CA PHE A 189 3.28 4.09 4.26
C PHE A 189 2.25 4.16 5.40
N SER A 190 2.71 4.03 6.65
CA SER A 190 1.89 4.25 7.85
C SER A 190 2.03 5.68 8.37
N ASP A 191 3.25 6.06 8.67
CA ASP A 191 3.59 7.36 9.23
C ASP A 191 4.87 7.87 8.58
N PHE A 192 4.92 9.16 8.32
CA PHE A 192 6.10 9.84 7.83
C PHE A 192 6.33 11.11 8.63
N GLN A 193 7.56 11.32 9.07
CA GLN A 193 7.97 12.59 9.67
C GLN A 193 9.27 13.07 9.04
N ARG A 194 9.43 14.38 8.96
CA ARG A 194 10.66 15.00 8.48
C ARG A 194 10.96 16.28 9.23
N THR A 195 12.24 16.64 9.23
CA THR A 195 12.76 17.88 9.85
C THR A 195 13.74 18.50 8.88
N SER A 196 13.61 19.81 8.57
CA SER A 196 14.66 20.55 7.94
C SER A 196 15.83 20.68 8.92
N PHE A 197 17.04 20.52 8.44
CA PHE A 197 18.18 20.32 9.30
C PHE A 197 19.38 21.16 8.88
N ASN A 198 20.13 21.63 9.85
CA ASN A 198 21.44 22.24 9.71
C ASN A 198 22.20 21.99 11.01
N TYR A 199 23.23 21.13 10.93
CA TYR A 199 23.88 20.66 12.14
C TYR A 199 24.68 21.75 12.87
N TYR A 200 25.26 22.70 12.14
CA TYR A 200 25.97 23.86 12.77
C TYR A 200 24.96 24.63 13.64
N LYS A 201 23.83 24.97 13.08
CA LYS A 201 22.79 25.73 13.78
C LYS A 201 22.17 24.93 14.94
N TYR A 202 21.98 23.63 14.72
CA TYR A 202 21.52 22.72 15.77
C TYR A 202 22.49 22.70 16.96
N LEU A 203 23.82 22.60 16.72
CA LEU A 203 24.83 22.62 17.77
C LEU A 203 24.85 23.95 18.51
N GLU A 204 24.79 25.11 17.83
CA GLU A 204 24.65 26.41 18.47
C GLU A 204 23.46 26.46 19.44
N ASN A 205 22.30 25.97 19.00
CA ASN A 205 21.10 25.92 19.86
C ASN A 205 21.26 24.89 21.00
N PHE A 206 21.97 23.80 20.75
CA PHE A 206 22.27 22.80 21.77
C PHE A 206 23.22 23.36 22.85
N GLU A 207 24.24 24.14 22.45
CA GLU A 207 25.18 24.81 23.36
C GLU A 207 24.48 25.79 24.31
N LYS A 208 23.47 26.51 23.84
CA LYS A 208 22.68 27.42 24.68
C LYS A 208 21.86 26.70 25.77
N ASN A 209 21.51 25.44 25.53
CA ASN A 209 20.51 24.71 26.33
C ASN A 209 21.09 23.56 27.16
N GLU A 210 22.35 23.11 26.89
CA GLU A 210 22.95 21.93 27.53
C GLU A 210 24.44 22.23 27.92
N SER A 211 25.04 21.36 28.74
CA SER A 211 26.42 21.57 29.20
C SER A 211 27.45 21.31 28.12
N ILE A 212 28.54 22.13 28.10
CA ILE A 212 29.63 22.13 27.10
C ILE A 212 30.34 20.77 26.96
N LYS A 213 30.43 19.93 28.00
CA LYS A 213 31.10 18.61 27.94
C LYS A 213 30.50 17.66 26.93
N LYS A 214 29.16 17.64 26.76
CA LYS A 214 28.45 16.76 25.81
C LYS A 214 28.72 17.14 24.34
N ILE A 215 28.99 18.37 24.05
CA ILE A 215 29.13 18.93 22.71
C ILE A 215 30.38 18.44 21.99
N ASN A 216 31.50 18.33 22.73
CA ASN A 216 32.77 17.88 22.15
C ASN A 216 32.71 16.40 21.68
N GLU A 217 31.81 15.60 22.23
CA GLU A 217 31.55 14.23 21.75
C GLU A 217 30.75 14.23 20.44
N PHE A 218 29.81 15.15 20.27
CA PHE A 218 28.95 15.26 19.08
C PHE A 218 29.64 15.89 17.87
N LYS A 219 30.58 16.81 18.08
CA LYS A 219 31.39 17.43 16.99
C LYS A 219 32.24 16.43 16.18
N LYS A 220 32.32 15.17 16.62
CA LYS A 220 33.08 14.10 15.91
C LYS A 220 32.33 13.48 14.75
N ASP A 221 31.02 13.63 14.67
CA ASP A 221 30.23 13.03 13.56
C ASP A 221 30.17 13.97 12.35
N SER A 222 31.12 13.78 11.43
CA SER A 222 31.27 14.60 10.21
C SER A 222 30.07 14.44 9.24
N ILE A 223 29.28 13.35 9.37
CA ILE A 223 28.21 13.07 8.42
C ILE A 223 27.01 14.01 8.62
N LEU A 224 26.73 14.41 9.86
CA LEU A 224 25.61 15.27 10.20
C LEU A 224 25.75 16.70 9.62
N PHE A 225 26.99 17.14 9.33
CA PHE A 225 27.22 18.46 8.76
C PHE A 225 26.78 18.60 7.30
N GLU A 226 26.66 17.48 6.59
CA GLU A 226 26.28 17.42 5.19
C GLU A 226 24.77 17.20 4.99
N ILE A 227 24.01 17.09 6.10
CA ILE A 227 22.58 16.81 6.06
C ILE A 227 21.78 18.12 6.08
N ASP A 228 20.84 18.27 5.14
CA ASP A 228 19.89 19.38 5.09
C ASP A 228 18.44 18.96 5.46
N GLU A 229 18.14 17.67 5.35
CA GLU A 229 16.83 17.13 5.72
C GLU A 229 16.95 15.72 6.31
N PHE A 230 16.31 15.49 7.45
CA PHE A 230 16.23 14.21 8.13
C PHE A 230 14.77 13.72 8.18
N GLY A 231 14.53 12.48 7.81
CA GLY A 231 13.20 11.88 7.78
C GLY A 231 13.15 10.51 8.46
N LEU A 232 11.97 10.17 8.95
CA LEU A 232 11.63 8.84 9.44
C LEU A 232 10.35 8.37 8.77
N LEU A 233 10.42 7.24 8.10
CA LEU A 233 9.30 6.59 7.46
C LEU A 233 8.96 5.30 8.20
N LYS A 234 7.70 5.10 8.52
CA LYS A 234 7.20 3.84 9.09
C LYS A 234 6.28 3.13 8.10
N ASN A 235 6.49 1.85 7.99
CA ASN A 235 5.58 0.91 7.38
C ASN A 235 5.01 -0.02 8.46
N LYS A 236 4.05 -0.89 8.10
CA LYS A 236 3.40 -1.81 9.05
C LYS A 236 4.38 -2.67 9.87
N LEU A 237 5.57 -2.94 9.35
CA LEU A 237 6.55 -3.88 9.92
C LEU A 237 7.90 -3.24 10.23
N ASP A 238 8.27 -2.14 9.56
CA ASP A 238 9.60 -1.57 9.61
C ASP A 238 9.60 -0.05 9.74
N SER A 239 10.71 0.46 10.28
CA SER A 239 11.04 1.88 10.29
C SER A 239 12.28 2.13 9.44
N ILE A 240 12.30 3.25 8.73
CA ILE A 240 13.31 3.59 7.74
C ILE A 240 13.75 5.03 7.98
N ILE A 241 15.07 5.27 8.02
CA ILE A 241 15.65 6.60 8.08
C ILE A 241 15.88 7.09 6.66
N LEU A 242 15.45 8.32 6.40
CA LEU A 242 15.66 9.03 5.15
C LEU A 242 16.53 10.24 5.43
N VAL A 243 17.57 10.45 4.62
CA VAL A 243 18.47 11.60 4.79
C VAL A 243 18.76 12.21 3.42
N ASN A 244 18.58 13.53 3.32
CA ASN A 244 18.99 14.27 2.14
C ASN A 244 20.39 14.85 2.37
N PHE A 245 21.23 14.76 1.34
CA PHE A 245 22.64 15.16 1.37
C PHE A 245 22.96 16.11 0.23
N GLU A 246 23.86 17.05 0.48
CA GLU A 246 24.43 17.91 -0.55
C GLU A 246 25.54 17.19 -1.33
N ASP A 247 26.49 16.52 -0.65
CA ASP A 247 27.62 15.81 -1.28
C ASP A 247 27.42 14.29 -1.38
N LYS A 248 27.10 13.85 -2.59
CA LYS A 248 26.92 12.43 -2.93
C LYS A 248 28.22 11.61 -2.88
N LEU A 249 29.37 12.22 -3.24
CA LEU A 249 30.65 11.50 -3.27
C LEU A 249 31.12 11.18 -1.85
N PHE A 250 31.02 12.15 -0.96
CA PHE A 250 31.32 11.96 0.46
C PHE A 250 30.48 10.82 1.05
N LEU A 251 29.18 10.83 0.77
CA LEU A 251 28.25 9.81 1.25
C LEU A 251 28.60 8.41 0.75
N ASN A 252 28.87 8.26 -0.57
CA ASN A 252 29.26 6.99 -1.16
C ASN A 252 30.51 6.40 -0.48
N ASN A 253 31.54 7.23 -0.27
CA ASN A 253 32.77 6.82 0.39
C ASN A 253 32.53 6.36 1.84
N LYS A 254 31.65 7.06 2.56
CA LYS A 254 31.32 6.70 3.96
C LYS A 254 30.56 5.36 4.03
N ILE A 255 29.62 5.13 3.12
CA ILE A 255 28.88 3.86 3.02
C ILE A 255 29.83 2.72 2.67
N LEU A 256 30.69 2.90 1.65
CA LEU A 256 31.62 1.86 1.21
C LEU A 256 32.59 1.45 2.33
N LYS A 257 33.13 2.40 3.10
CA LYS A 257 34.00 2.13 4.26
C LYS A 257 33.30 1.32 5.35
N ASN A 258 31.97 1.49 5.52
CA ASN A 258 31.18 0.78 6.53
C ASN A 258 30.43 -0.45 5.97
N SER A 259 30.58 -0.75 4.68
CA SER A 259 29.90 -1.88 4.06
C SER A 259 30.65 -3.20 4.34
N GLU A 260 29.91 -4.21 4.76
CA GLU A 260 30.38 -5.59 4.85
C GLU A 260 30.26 -6.29 3.50
N ASN A 261 29.05 -6.22 2.93
CA ASN A 261 28.68 -6.78 1.64
C ASN A 261 27.74 -5.81 0.91
N ASN A 262 27.62 -5.97 -0.40
CA ASN A 262 26.64 -5.27 -1.18
C ASN A 262 25.81 -6.25 -2.05
N TYR A 263 24.58 -5.85 -2.33
CA TYR A 263 23.63 -6.56 -3.17
C TYR A 263 23.12 -5.58 -4.23
N SER A 264 23.00 -6.01 -5.47
CA SER A 264 22.33 -5.21 -6.49
C SER A 264 20.86 -5.61 -6.56
N TYR A 265 19.97 -4.62 -6.59
CA TYR A 265 18.56 -4.81 -6.78
C TYR A 265 18.03 -3.72 -7.74
N ARG A 266 17.60 -4.10 -8.94
CA ARG A 266 17.22 -3.17 -10.02
C ARG A 266 18.26 -2.07 -10.24
N ASP A 267 19.52 -2.48 -10.40
CA ASP A 267 20.70 -1.60 -10.59
C ASP A 267 21.02 -0.65 -9.43
N ILE A 268 20.24 -0.70 -8.36
CA ILE A 268 20.51 0.05 -7.13
C ILE A 268 21.26 -0.83 -6.14
N LYS A 269 22.40 -0.33 -5.62
CA LYS A 269 23.21 -1.06 -4.64
C LYS A 269 22.61 -0.91 -3.23
N ILE A 270 22.41 -2.03 -2.56
CA ILE A 270 22.01 -2.13 -1.16
C ILE A 270 23.23 -2.66 -0.39
N HIS A 271 23.71 -1.89 0.57
CA HIS A 271 24.88 -2.22 1.37
C HIS A 271 24.45 -2.78 2.74
N LYS A 272 25.00 -3.93 3.12
CA LYS A 272 24.93 -4.43 4.49
C LYS A 272 26.00 -3.73 5.32
N LEU A 273 25.60 -3.10 6.41
CA LEU A 273 26.47 -2.25 7.22
C LEU A 273 27.13 -3.05 8.35
N ARG A 274 28.42 -2.78 8.62
CA ARG A 274 29.15 -3.29 9.80
C ARG A 274 28.77 -2.53 11.06
N ASN A 275 28.72 -1.20 10.96
CA ASN A 275 28.43 -0.29 12.06
C ASN A 275 27.37 0.74 11.65
N GLN A 276 26.81 1.43 12.63
CA GLN A 276 25.93 2.56 12.37
C GLN A 276 26.67 3.64 11.58
N ILE A 277 26.02 4.18 10.56
CA ILE A 277 26.58 5.28 9.72
C ILE A 277 26.30 6.63 10.38
N ILE A 278 25.13 6.81 10.98
CA ILE A 278 24.68 8.08 11.57
C ILE A 278 24.41 7.86 13.05
N ASP A 279 25.10 8.62 13.91
CA ASP A 279 24.72 8.73 15.31
C ASP A 279 23.78 9.92 15.51
N TYR A 280 22.49 9.63 15.61
CA TYR A 280 21.42 10.62 15.78
C TYR A 280 20.81 10.61 17.19
N GLN A 281 21.34 9.84 18.13
CA GLN A 281 20.74 9.66 19.47
C GLN A 281 20.69 10.97 20.28
N HIS A 282 21.55 11.91 19.99
CA HIS A 282 21.58 13.23 20.61
C HIS A 282 20.61 14.25 19.97
N LEU A 283 20.01 13.91 18.81
CA LEU A 283 19.05 14.80 18.14
C LEU A 283 17.68 14.74 18.85
N LYS A 284 17.34 15.79 19.58
CA LYS A 284 16.16 15.86 20.46
C LYS A 284 14.81 15.70 19.74
N PHE A 285 14.75 15.99 18.44
CA PHE A 285 13.54 15.82 17.63
C PHE A 285 13.34 14.38 17.12
N ILE A 286 14.32 13.47 17.36
CA ILE A 286 14.27 12.06 16.94
C ILE A 286 14.10 11.18 18.17
N ASN A 287 12.89 10.63 18.36
CA ASN A 287 12.57 9.76 19.50
C ASN A 287 12.65 8.27 19.15
N TYR A 288 13.52 7.88 18.20
CA TYR A 288 13.59 6.53 17.68
C TYR A 288 14.98 5.94 17.76
N LYS A 289 15.07 4.68 18.22
CA LYS A 289 16.28 3.86 18.10
C LYS A 289 16.07 2.83 16.99
N LEU A 290 16.68 3.03 15.84
CA LEU A 290 16.66 2.11 14.72
C LEU A 290 18.02 1.44 14.55
N LYS A 291 18.05 0.11 14.40
CA LYS A 291 19.25 -0.61 13.99
C LYS A 291 19.51 -0.33 12.51
N GLN A 292 20.70 0.17 12.20
CA GLN A 292 21.12 0.50 10.84
C GLN A 292 21.88 -0.68 10.25
N ASN A 293 21.14 -1.67 9.71
CA ASN A 293 21.74 -2.89 9.16
C ASN A 293 22.00 -2.79 7.66
N TYR A 294 21.20 -2.01 6.95
CA TYR A 294 21.28 -1.85 5.50
C TYR A 294 21.12 -0.39 5.11
N ALA A 295 21.86 0.02 4.08
CA ALA A 295 21.76 1.35 3.50
C ALA A 295 21.80 1.29 1.97
N SER A 296 21.15 2.27 1.35
CA SER A 296 21.15 2.46 -0.10
C SER A 296 21.07 3.93 -0.44
N ILE A 297 21.65 4.34 -1.57
CA ILE A 297 21.44 5.67 -2.13
C ILE A 297 20.41 5.57 -3.23
N ILE A 298 19.26 6.22 -3.02
CA ILE A 298 18.12 6.20 -3.92
C ILE A 298 17.76 7.65 -4.26
N GLU A 299 17.75 8.02 -5.54
CA GLU A 299 17.49 9.40 -5.98
C GLU A 299 18.27 10.48 -5.19
N ASN A 300 19.56 10.25 -4.98
CA ASN A 300 20.47 11.14 -4.19
C ASN A 300 20.12 11.27 -2.71
N LYS A 301 19.36 10.34 -2.16
CA LYS A 301 19.01 10.29 -0.74
C LYS A 301 19.55 9.02 -0.11
N LEU A 302 20.05 9.13 1.11
CA LEU A 302 20.44 7.97 1.90
C LEU A 302 19.20 7.39 2.57
N VAL A 303 18.96 6.11 2.31
CA VAL A 303 17.87 5.34 2.89
C VAL A 303 18.47 4.23 3.74
N ILE A 304 18.18 4.23 5.05
CA ILE A 304 18.73 3.27 6.01
C ILE A 304 17.58 2.47 6.64
N SER A 305 17.77 1.15 6.74
CA SER A 305 16.79 0.26 7.37
C SER A 305 17.48 -0.85 8.16
N ASN A 306 16.73 -1.49 9.06
CA ASN A 306 17.13 -2.76 9.69
C ASN A 306 16.89 -3.96 8.77
N SER A 307 16.13 -3.81 7.69
CA SER A 307 15.69 -4.87 6.77
C SER A 307 16.06 -4.56 5.32
N LYS A 308 16.73 -5.51 4.64
CA LYS A 308 17.00 -5.45 3.20
C LYS A 308 15.70 -5.34 2.40
N ASN A 309 14.69 -6.13 2.76
CA ASN A 309 13.38 -6.17 2.09
C ASN A 309 12.68 -4.80 2.10
N SER A 310 12.87 -4.01 3.16
CA SER A 310 12.27 -2.65 3.24
C SER A 310 12.87 -1.68 2.22
N LEU A 311 14.17 -1.78 1.95
CA LEU A 311 14.83 -1.01 0.90
C LEU A 311 14.37 -1.46 -0.50
N GLU A 312 14.30 -2.78 -0.73
CA GLU A 312 13.80 -3.34 -1.98
C GLU A 312 12.37 -2.86 -2.29
N LYS A 313 11.49 -2.79 -1.27
CA LYS A 313 10.13 -2.25 -1.43
C LYS A 313 10.09 -0.78 -1.83
N ILE A 314 10.97 0.05 -1.26
CA ILE A 314 11.08 1.46 -1.68
C ILE A 314 11.48 1.54 -3.15
N ILE A 315 12.52 0.80 -3.55
CA ILE A 315 13.01 0.77 -4.93
C ILE A 315 11.88 0.36 -5.90
N ILE A 316 11.13 -0.70 -5.56
CA ILE A 316 9.98 -1.16 -6.36
C ILE A 316 8.91 -0.06 -6.50
N ASN A 317 8.54 0.58 -5.39
CA ASN A 317 7.48 1.60 -5.43
C ASN A 317 7.89 2.81 -6.27
N ILE A 318 9.16 3.20 -6.23
CA ILE A 318 9.69 4.27 -7.08
C ILE A 318 9.62 3.86 -8.54
N SER A 319 10.14 2.69 -8.89
CA SER A 319 10.13 2.18 -10.28
C SER A 319 8.71 2.04 -10.85
N ASN A 320 7.73 1.76 -9.99
CA ASN A 320 6.32 1.64 -10.38
C ASN A 320 5.55 2.97 -10.27
N SER A 321 6.23 4.10 -10.03
CA SER A 321 5.58 5.40 -9.78
C SER A 321 4.50 5.38 -8.67
N SER A 322 4.61 4.44 -7.73
CA SER A 322 3.67 4.22 -6.63
C SER A 322 4.11 4.96 -5.36
N THR A 323 4.49 6.23 -5.51
CA THR A 323 4.89 7.12 -4.42
C THR A 323 3.84 8.18 -4.12
N ILE A 324 3.92 8.81 -2.95
CA ILE A 324 2.97 9.86 -2.54
C ILE A 324 2.97 11.07 -3.46
N LYS A 325 4.05 11.32 -4.19
CA LYS A 325 4.12 12.38 -5.22
C LYS A 325 3.02 12.23 -6.26
N ASN A 326 2.71 11.00 -6.65
CA ASN A 326 1.76 10.69 -7.70
C ASN A 326 0.33 10.46 -7.14
N GLU A 327 0.11 10.68 -5.84
CA GLU A 327 -1.19 10.50 -5.22
C GLU A 327 -1.92 11.84 -5.06
N ASN A 328 -2.93 12.11 -5.90
CA ASN A 328 -3.72 13.34 -5.87
C ASN A 328 -4.32 13.63 -4.48
N LYS A 329 -4.71 12.59 -3.74
CA LYS A 329 -5.25 12.72 -2.37
C LYS A 329 -4.23 13.32 -1.41
N PHE A 330 -2.95 13.01 -1.60
CA PHE A 330 -1.87 13.59 -0.80
C PHE A 330 -1.71 15.08 -1.09
N SER A 331 -1.68 15.47 -2.37
CA SER A 331 -1.59 16.87 -2.79
C SER A 331 -2.79 17.70 -2.29
N GLN A 332 -4.01 17.17 -2.40
CA GLN A 332 -5.22 17.80 -1.86
C GLN A 332 -5.14 18.05 -0.36
N SER A 333 -4.53 17.14 0.40
CA SER A 333 -4.40 17.28 1.86
C SER A 333 -3.50 18.43 2.28
N PHE A 334 -2.71 19.01 1.36
CA PHE A 334 -1.84 20.16 1.59
C PHE A 334 -2.40 21.50 1.07
N GLU A 335 -3.58 21.55 0.47
CA GLU A 335 -4.13 22.77 -0.14
C GLU A 335 -4.18 23.97 0.82
N ASN A 336 -4.39 23.72 2.12
CA ASN A 336 -4.51 24.77 3.15
C ASN A 336 -3.29 24.81 4.11
N ILE A 337 -2.18 24.18 3.75
CA ILE A 337 -0.97 24.12 4.58
C ILE A 337 0.22 24.60 3.77
N PRO A 338 1.11 25.45 4.36
CA PRO A 338 2.32 25.88 3.68
C PRO A 338 3.21 24.69 3.30
N GLU A 339 3.80 24.72 2.09
CA GLU A 339 4.69 23.63 1.63
C GLU A 339 6.02 23.56 2.39
N LYS A 340 6.51 24.71 2.90
CA LYS A 340 7.79 24.80 3.62
C LYS A 340 7.57 24.66 5.12
N SER A 341 8.29 23.75 5.76
CA SER A 341 8.22 23.50 7.20
C SER A 341 9.61 23.24 7.80
N ASN A 342 9.74 23.47 9.11
CA ASN A 342 10.87 22.96 9.89
C ASN A 342 10.60 21.51 10.32
N TYR A 343 9.35 21.20 10.68
CA TYR A 343 8.92 19.87 11.03
C TYR A 343 7.58 19.54 10.35
N LEU A 344 7.48 18.35 9.80
CA LEU A 344 6.27 17.82 9.18
C LEU A 344 6.04 16.39 9.66
N LYS A 345 4.82 16.06 10.05
CA LYS A 345 4.40 14.69 10.34
C LYS A 345 3.11 14.38 9.62
N VAL A 346 3.10 13.29 8.89
CA VAL A 346 1.95 12.82 8.11
C VAL A 346 1.58 11.42 8.56
N TYR A 347 0.32 11.19 8.86
CA TYR A 347 -0.26 9.90 9.13
C TYR A 347 -1.15 9.47 7.96
N ASN A 348 -0.89 8.29 7.44
CA ASN A 348 -1.80 7.64 6.48
C ASN A 348 -2.86 6.88 7.28
N LEU A 349 -4.06 7.43 7.40
CA LEU A 349 -5.11 6.90 8.29
C LEU A 349 -5.60 5.50 7.91
N LYS A 350 -5.37 5.08 6.66
CA LYS A 350 -5.68 3.72 6.21
C LYS A 350 -4.70 2.68 6.73
N ASN A 351 -3.43 3.06 6.92
CA ASN A 351 -2.33 2.14 7.20
C ASN A 351 -1.72 2.33 8.59
N SER A 352 -1.94 3.48 9.21
CA SER A 352 -1.44 3.77 10.56
C SER A 352 -2.13 2.88 11.59
N LYS A 353 -1.32 2.35 12.53
CA LYS A 353 -1.78 1.54 13.67
C LYS A 353 -1.72 2.32 14.97
N GLU A 354 -1.58 3.65 14.91
CA GLU A 354 -1.59 4.45 16.14
C GLU A 354 -2.97 4.36 16.80
N LYS A 355 -3.01 3.81 18.00
CA LYS A 355 -4.23 3.65 18.82
C LYS A 355 -4.98 4.97 19.03
N THR A 356 -4.25 6.07 19.06
CA THR A 356 -4.78 7.43 19.17
C THR A 356 -5.71 7.79 18.03
N LEU A 357 -5.40 7.34 16.81
CA LEU A 357 -6.21 7.64 15.61
C LEU A 357 -7.50 6.83 15.60
N GLU A 358 -7.47 5.61 16.13
CA GLU A 358 -8.66 4.78 16.28
C GLU A 358 -9.67 5.43 17.26
N SER A 359 -9.17 6.09 18.32
CA SER A 359 -10.01 6.78 19.30
C SER A 359 -10.74 8.02 18.76
N LEU A 360 -10.22 8.64 17.68
CA LEU A 360 -10.83 9.79 17.03
C LEU A 360 -12.05 9.45 16.17
N ASN A 361 -12.29 8.17 15.91
CA ASN A 361 -13.41 7.67 15.09
C ASN A 361 -13.51 8.33 13.70
N ILE A 362 -12.36 8.73 13.13
CA ILE A 362 -12.27 9.39 11.83
C ILE A 362 -12.39 8.34 10.73
N SER A 363 -13.32 8.55 9.78
CA SER A 363 -13.48 7.66 8.62
C SER A 363 -12.26 7.75 7.69
N ASN A 364 -11.38 6.75 7.72
CA ASN A 364 -10.20 6.66 6.86
C ASN A 364 -10.52 6.58 5.34
N LYS A 365 -11.75 6.24 4.97
CA LYS A 365 -12.19 6.26 3.56
C LYS A 365 -12.36 7.68 3.04
N LYS A 366 -12.92 8.56 3.89
CA LYS A 366 -13.18 9.97 3.54
C LYS A 366 -11.95 10.85 3.78
N PHE A 367 -11.19 10.58 4.82
CA PHE A 367 -10.04 11.36 5.28
C PHE A 367 -8.78 10.48 5.20
N PRO A 368 -8.02 10.52 4.09
CA PRO A 368 -6.89 9.62 3.90
C PRO A 368 -5.67 9.96 4.76
N PHE A 369 -5.45 11.25 5.01
CA PHE A 369 -4.27 11.74 5.71
C PHE A 369 -4.60 12.68 6.85
N MET A 370 -3.76 12.66 7.87
CA MET A 370 -3.70 13.65 8.93
C MET A 370 -2.30 14.27 8.92
N ILE A 371 -2.23 15.59 8.91
CA ILE A 371 -0.99 16.33 8.76
C ILE A 371 -0.78 17.22 9.97
N ASN A 372 0.43 17.18 10.54
CA ASN A 372 0.93 18.13 11.52
C ASN A 372 2.16 18.81 10.94
N HIS A 373 2.06 20.11 10.73
CA HIS A 373 3.07 20.96 10.10
C HIS A 373 3.53 22.03 11.09
N THR A 374 4.85 22.23 11.22
CA THR A 374 5.41 23.24 12.10
C THR A 374 6.45 24.08 11.35
N ARG A 375 6.31 25.40 11.44
CA ARG A 375 7.26 26.37 10.95
C ARG A 375 7.72 27.26 12.10
N LEU A 376 9.00 27.58 12.11
CA LEU A 376 9.63 28.50 13.04
C LEU A 376 9.97 29.80 12.34
N ASP A 377 9.73 30.90 13.02
CA ASP A 377 10.14 32.23 12.60
C ASP A 377 10.57 33.01 13.86
N ASP A 378 11.84 33.11 14.08
CA ASP A 378 12.44 33.58 15.32
C ASP A 378 11.86 32.87 16.57
N ASN A 379 11.21 33.63 17.45
CA ASN A 379 10.59 33.10 18.67
C ASN A 379 9.11 32.69 18.48
N ILE A 380 8.63 32.67 17.24
CA ILE A 380 7.24 32.32 16.93
C ILE A 380 7.22 30.91 16.34
N VAL A 381 6.31 30.08 16.85
CA VAL A 381 6.01 28.75 16.33
C VAL A 381 4.64 28.78 15.66
N TYR A 382 4.62 28.58 14.36
CA TYR A 382 3.42 28.30 13.60
C TYR A 382 3.21 26.79 13.52
N ASN A 383 2.09 26.29 14.03
CA ASN A 383 1.75 24.87 13.99
C ASN A 383 0.38 24.67 13.38
N SER A 384 0.31 24.03 12.23
CA SER A 384 -0.94 23.69 11.57
C SER A 384 -1.22 22.20 11.67
N PHE A 385 -2.47 21.87 11.96
CA PHE A 385 -2.97 20.51 12.01
C PHE A 385 -4.16 20.39 11.07
N SER A 386 -4.16 19.38 10.19
CA SER A 386 -5.17 19.28 9.15
C SER A 386 -5.63 17.84 8.96
N VAL A 387 -6.94 17.69 8.79
CA VAL A 387 -7.62 16.45 8.38
C VAL A 387 -8.64 16.85 7.31
N ILE A 388 -8.27 16.67 6.04
CA ILE A 388 -9.07 17.10 4.90
C ILE A 388 -9.66 15.88 4.19
N LYS A 389 -10.93 16.00 3.81
CA LYS A 389 -11.65 15.01 3.02
C LYS A 389 -11.07 14.97 1.60
N SER A 390 -10.70 13.79 1.14
CA SER A 390 -10.39 13.63 -0.28
C SER A 390 -11.69 13.72 -1.08
N ILE A 391 -11.71 14.58 -2.09
CA ILE A 391 -12.74 14.55 -3.12
C ILE A 391 -12.50 13.23 -3.86
N GLU A 392 -13.49 12.35 -3.88
CA GLU A 392 -13.44 11.15 -4.75
C GLU A 392 -13.53 11.65 -6.19
N GLU A 393 -12.41 12.01 -6.78
CA GLU A 393 -12.29 11.95 -8.23
C GLU A 393 -12.51 10.50 -8.63
N ASN A 394 -13.33 10.29 -9.67
CA ASN A 394 -13.54 8.97 -10.29
C ASN A 394 -12.25 8.17 -10.27
N LYS A 395 -12.26 7.01 -9.62
CA LYS A 395 -11.11 6.14 -9.34
C LYS A 395 -10.12 6.17 -10.49
N LYS A 396 -9.05 6.94 -10.40
CA LYS A 396 -7.89 6.71 -11.25
C LYS A 396 -7.35 5.36 -10.82
N ASN A 397 -7.46 4.40 -11.73
CA ASN A 397 -6.98 3.04 -11.57
C ASN A 397 -5.50 3.09 -11.16
N GLY A 398 -5.23 2.90 -9.87
CA GLY A 398 -3.88 2.84 -9.33
C GLY A 398 -3.42 1.39 -9.21
N ILE A 399 -2.15 1.12 -9.48
CA ILE A 399 -1.53 -0.16 -9.18
C ILE A 399 -0.65 -0.03 -7.94
N ASN A 400 -0.77 -0.98 -7.01
CA ASN A 400 0.04 -1.04 -5.81
C ASN A 400 0.73 -2.39 -5.69
N LEU A 401 2.02 -2.39 -5.30
CA LEU A 401 2.66 -3.60 -4.83
C LEU A 401 2.18 -3.86 -3.40
N ASP A 402 1.33 -4.88 -3.22
CA ASP A 402 0.80 -5.23 -1.91
C ASP A 402 1.88 -5.88 -1.03
N TYR A 403 2.67 -6.80 -1.60
CA TYR A 403 3.83 -7.40 -0.95
C TYR A 403 4.75 -8.11 -1.95
N SER A 404 5.96 -8.46 -1.48
CA SER A 404 6.84 -9.44 -2.09
C SER A 404 7.13 -10.57 -1.12
N PHE A 405 7.34 -11.79 -1.66
CA PHE A 405 7.73 -12.97 -0.89
C PHE A 405 8.97 -13.60 -1.53
N LYS A 406 9.98 -13.94 -0.74
CA LYS A 406 11.18 -14.64 -1.22
C LYS A 406 11.11 -16.12 -0.93
N THR A 407 11.35 -16.91 -1.96
CA THR A 407 11.58 -18.35 -1.85
C THR A 407 13.02 -18.64 -1.41
N ASP A 408 13.29 -19.86 -0.95
CA ASP A 408 14.64 -20.23 -0.52
C ASP A 408 15.64 -20.30 -1.69
N ASN A 409 15.14 -20.55 -2.91
CA ASN A 409 15.93 -20.69 -4.13
C ASN A 409 15.19 -20.03 -5.31
N PRO A 410 15.87 -19.83 -6.46
CA PRO A 410 15.25 -19.27 -7.66
C PRO A 410 13.98 -20.02 -8.10
N ILE A 411 12.98 -19.28 -8.54
CA ILE A 411 11.68 -19.80 -8.95
C ILE A 411 11.78 -20.39 -10.36
N ASN A 412 11.28 -21.60 -10.54
CA ASN A 412 11.19 -22.24 -11.85
C ASN A 412 9.78 -22.39 -12.40
N LEU A 413 8.75 -22.28 -11.56
CA LEU A 413 7.35 -22.31 -11.96
C LEU A 413 6.72 -20.95 -11.71
N THR A 414 6.21 -20.30 -12.75
CA THR A 414 5.50 -19.00 -12.63
C THR A 414 4.41 -19.07 -11.57
N PRO A 415 4.38 -18.12 -10.61
CA PRO A 415 3.37 -18.06 -9.57
C PRO A 415 1.95 -18.05 -10.12
N LYS A 416 1.04 -18.79 -9.48
CA LYS A 416 -0.37 -18.92 -9.88
C LYS A 416 -1.29 -18.73 -8.71
N PHE A 417 -2.41 -18.04 -8.96
CA PHE A 417 -3.50 -17.99 -8.00
C PHE A 417 -4.26 -19.30 -7.96
N VAL A 418 -4.52 -19.77 -6.75
CA VAL A 418 -5.32 -20.98 -6.47
C VAL A 418 -6.36 -20.65 -5.41
N THR A 419 -7.53 -21.28 -5.51
CA THR A 419 -8.63 -21.00 -4.59
C THR A 419 -8.58 -21.93 -3.39
N ASN A 420 -8.56 -21.39 -2.19
CA ASN A 420 -8.78 -22.15 -0.97
C ASN A 420 -10.29 -22.47 -0.85
N TYR A 421 -10.66 -23.74 -0.96
CA TYR A 421 -12.06 -24.15 -0.95
C TYR A 421 -12.77 -23.94 0.40
N VAL A 422 -12.02 -23.80 1.50
CA VAL A 422 -12.55 -23.56 2.85
C VAL A 422 -12.86 -22.08 3.04
N THR A 423 -11.84 -21.22 2.85
CA THR A 423 -11.95 -19.77 3.10
C THR A 423 -12.54 -19.00 1.92
N LYS A 424 -12.60 -19.61 0.74
CA LYS A 424 -12.96 -18.99 -0.55
C LYS A 424 -12.03 -17.84 -0.97
N LYS A 425 -10.91 -17.68 -0.29
CA LYS A 425 -9.85 -16.71 -0.65
C LYS A 425 -8.88 -17.34 -1.64
N ASN A 426 -8.19 -16.51 -2.40
CA ASN A 426 -7.10 -16.97 -3.26
C ASN A 426 -5.78 -17.02 -2.48
N GLU A 427 -4.97 -17.98 -2.85
CA GLU A 427 -3.61 -18.23 -2.39
C GLU A 427 -2.69 -18.29 -3.60
N ILE A 428 -1.39 -18.31 -3.42
CA ILE A 428 -0.41 -18.35 -4.51
C ILE A 428 0.39 -19.64 -4.39
N ILE A 429 0.52 -20.36 -5.50
CA ILE A 429 1.32 -21.57 -5.60
C ILE A 429 2.47 -21.38 -6.61
N THR A 430 3.68 -21.80 -6.25
CA THR A 430 4.86 -21.76 -7.11
C THR A 430 5.88 -22.83 -6.70
N GLN A 431 6.85 -23.11 -7.56
CA GLN A 431 7.94 -24.06 -7.29
C GLN A 431 9.29 -23.40 -7.54
N ASP A 432 10.28 -23.72 -6.69
CA ASP A 432 11.68 -23.33 -6.89
C ASP A 432 12.50 -24.39 -7.68
N ILE A 433 13.76 -24.08 -7.98
CA ILE A 433 14.66 -24.97 -8.73
C ILE A 433 15.03 -26.26 -7.96
N ASN A 434 14.90 -26.28 -6.64
CA ASN A 434 15.14 -27.44 -5.79
C ASN A 434 13.89 -28.31 -5.61
N ASN A 435 12.87 -28.09 -6.44
CA ASN A 435 11.60 -28.81 -6.46
C ASN A 435 10.74 -28.62 -5.19
N ILE A 436 10.99 -27.57 -4.42
CA ILE A 436 10.15 -27.20 -3.30
C ILE A 436 8.94 -26.43 -3.83
N LEU A 437 7.77 -26.93 -3.54
CA LEU A 437 6.49 -26.30 -3.85
C LEU A 437 6.05 -25.44 -2.66
N TYR A 438 5.70 -24.19 -2.91
CA TYR A 438 5.26 -23.21 -1.90
C TYR A 438 3.80 -22.90 -2.09
N LEU A 439 3.04 -22.85 -0.98
CA LEU A 439 1.73 -22.22 -0.91
C LEU A 439 1.79 -21.02 0.00
N ILE A 440 1.38 -19.88 -0.52
CA ILE A 440 1.49 -18.55 0.14
C ILE A 440 0.12 -17.92 0.15
N SER A 441 -0.27 -17.31 1.28
CA SER A 441 -1.52 -16.57 1.40
C SER A 441 -1.47 -15.24 0.64
N LEU A 442 -2.65 -14.70 0.32
CA LEU A 442 -2.74 -13.43 -0.40
C LEU A 442 -2.19 -12.23 0.40
N ASP A 443 -1.94 -12.36 1.69
CA ASP A 443 -1.28 -11.38 2.56
C ASP A 443 0.22 -11.63 2.77
N GLY A 444 0.82 -12.53 1.98
CA GLY A 444 2.27 -12.76 1.92
C GLY A 444 2.84 -13.70 2.98
N LYS A 445 2.00 -14.49 3.65
CA LYS A 445 2.46 -15.47 4.65
C LYS A 445 2.64 -16.84 4.01
N LEU A 446 3.75 -17.49 4.31
CA LEU A 446 3.94 -18.89 3.97
C LEU A 446 2.91 -19.76 4.70
N ILE A 447 2.13 -20.54 3.94
CA ILE A 447 1.17 -21.50 4.49
C ILE A 447 1.88 -22.84 4.70
N TRP A 448 2.51 -23.34 3.65
CA TRP A 448 3.38 -24.52 3.69
C TRP A 448 4.39 -24.51 2.54
N LYS A 449 5.45 -25.31 2.68
CA LYS A 449 6.39 -25.65 1.61
C LYS A 449 6.72 -27.14 1.69
N GLU A 450 6.68 -27.82 0.53
CA GLU A 450 6.87 -29.27 0.43
C GLU A 450 7.78 -29.63 -0.75
N ASN A 451 8.72 -30.57 -0.53
CA ASN A 451 9.54 -31.09 -1.60
C ASN A 451 8.78 -32.18 -2.36
N ILE A 452 8.41 -31.91 -3.61
CA ILE A 452 7.67 -32.85 -4.45
C ILE A 452 8.57 -33.77 -5.29
N GLY A 453 9.89 -33.64 -5.14
CA GLY A 453 10.89 -34.56 -5.68
C GLY A 453 11.33 -34.34 -7.12
N SER A 454 10.56 -33.58 -7.92
CA SER A 454 10.86 -33.31 -9.32
C SER A 454 10.20 -32.08 -9.87
N LYS A 455 10.70 -31.56 -11.00
CA LYS A 455 10.25 -30.31 -11.61
C LYS A 455 8.84 -30.44 -12.18
N ILE A 456 7.95 -29.52 -11.84
CA ILE A 456 6.61 -29.44 -12.45
C ILE A 456 6.72 -28.96 -13.90
N ILE A 457 6.07 -29.68 -14.80
CA ILE A 457 5.95 -29.32 -16.20
C ILE A 457 4.54 -28.77 -16.48
N GLY A 458 4.47 -27.56 -17.04
CA GLY A 458 3.22 -26.94 -17.44
C GLY A 458 2.44 -26.32 -16.28
N LYS A 459 1.15 -26.61 -16.19
CA LYS A 459 0.23 -25.96 -15.25
C LYS A 459 -0.14 -26.88 -14.10
N ILE A 460 -0.34 -26.30 -12.91
CA ILE A 460 -1.05 -26.95 -11.81
C ILE A 460 -2.57 -26.75 -12.03
N HIS A 461 -3.32 -27.85 -11.95
CA HIS A 461 -4.77 -27.85 -12.09
C HIS A 461 -5.44 -28.06 -10.72
N GLN A 462 -6.40 -27.20 -10.37
CA GLN A 462 -7.28 -27.47 -9.24
C GLN A 462 -8.44 -28.37 -9.68
N ILE A 463 -8.62 -29.49 -9.01
CA ILE A 463 -9.66 -30.49 -9.31
C ILE A 463 -10.40 -30.86 -8.05
N ASP A 464 -11.68 -31.24 -8.18
CA ASP A 464 -12.47 -31.87 -7.12
C ASP A 464 -12.61 -33.37 -7.43
N LEU A 465 -11.51 -34.09 -7.15
CA LEU A 465 -11.40 -35.52 -7.50
C LEU A 465 -12.49 -36.37 -6.88
N TYR A 466 -12.91 -36.03 -5.67
CA TYR A 466 -13.87 -36.77 -4.88
C TYR A 466 -15.31 -36.24 -4.99
N LYS A 467 -15.55 -35.19 -5.76
CA LYS A 467 -16.85 -34.53 -5.96
C LYS A 467 -17.53 -34.06 -4.67
N ASN A 468 -16.74 -33.69 -3.69
CA ASN A 468 -17.18 -33.25 -2.36
C ASN A 468 -16.89 -31.78 -2.05
N GLY A 469 -16.51 -31.01 -3.08
CA GLY A 469 -16.16 -29.60 -2.96
C GLY A 469 -14.75 -29.31 -2.45
N ARG A 470 -14.01 -30.33 -2.02
CA ARG A 470 -12.62 -30.20 -1.57
C ARG A 470 -11.68 -30.26 -2.77
N LEU A 471 -10.92 -29.19 -3.00
CA LEU A 471 -10.02 -29.08 -4.14
C LEU A 471 -8.65 -29.70 -3.83
N GLN A 472 -8.08 -30.37 -4.84
CA GLN A 472 -6.72 -30.90 -4.86
C GLN A 472 -5.93 -30.23 -5.99
N TYR A 473 -4.62 -30.29 -5.92
CA TYR A 473 -3.69 -29.82 -6.93
C TYR A 473 -3.17 -31.01 -7.74
N ALA A 474 -3.45 -31.04 -9.05
CA ALA A 474 -3.01 -32.08 -9.97
C ALA A 474 -2.02 -31.53 -10.99
N PHE A 475 -0.88 -32.17 -11.19
CA PHE A 475 0.17 -31.72 -12.10
C PHE A 475 1.06 -32.88 -12.56
N ASN A 476 1.70 -32.68 -13.70
CA ASN A 476 2.82 -33.53 -14.15
C ASN A 476 4.14 -32.93 -13.70
N THR A 477 5.03 -33.80 -13.29
CA THR A 477 6.46 -33.51 -13.21
C THR A 477 7.18 -34.23 -14.34
N ASP A 478 8.48 -34.03 -14.49
CA ASP A 478 9.30 -34.78 -15.47
C ASP A 478 9.33 -36.28 -15.22
N SER A 479 9.08 -36.74 -13.99
CA SER A 479 9.15 -38.15 -13.59
C SER A 479 7.83 -38.77 -13.16
N ASP A 480 6.82 -37.96 -12.83
CA ASP A 480 5.57 -38.40 -12.20
C ASP A 480 4.37 -37.62 -12.64
N PHE A 481 3.17 -38.20 -12.51
CA PHE A 481 1.92 -37.51 -12.32
C PHE A 481 1.56 -37.50 -10.85
N GLN A 482 1.26 -36.34 -10.28
CA GLN A 482 0.96 -36.20 -8.85
C GLN A 482 -0.35 -35.47 -8.61
N ILE A 483 -1.04 -35.87 -7.53
CA ILE A 483 -2.15 -35.14 -6.94
C ILE A 483 -1.86 -34.96 -5.46
N ILE A 484 -1.88 -33.73 -4.98
CA ILE A 484 -1.72 -33.38 -3.56
C ILE A 484 -2.95 -32.67 -3.04
N ASP A 485 -3.18 -32.75 -1.73
CA ASP A 485 -4.27 -32.03 -1.08
C ASP A 485 -3.90 -30.55 -0.83
N LYS A 486 -4.82 -29.79 -0.22
CA LYS A 486 -4.57 -28.37 0.09
C LYS A 486 -3.47 -28.15 1.15
N ASN A 487 -3.11 -29.15 1.91
CA ASN A 487 -2.08 -29.08 2.95
C ASN A 487 -0.71 -29.57 2.44
N GLY A 488 -0.61 -29.91 1.15
CA GLY A 488 0.63 -30.44 0.54
C GLY A 488 0.77 -31.96 0.63
N ASN A 489 -0.17 -32.67 1.31
CA ASN A 489 -0.06 -34.13 1.46
C ASN A 489 -0.34 -34.85 0.14
N GLN A 490 0.45 -35.87 -0.13
CA GLN A 490 0.31 -36.71 -1.34
C GLN A 490 -0.99 -37.51 -1.32
N VAL A 491 -1.84 -37.30 -2.33
CA VAL A 491 -3.09 -38.05 -2.56
C VAL A 491 -2.85 -39.18 -3.55
N LYS A 492 -2.18 -38.93 -4.68
CA LYS A 492 -1.83 -39.90 -5.73
C LYS A 492 -0.48 -39.56 -6.33
N LYS A 493 0.29 -40.58 -6.64
CA LYS A 493 1.55 -40.49 -7.40
C LYS A 493 1.65 -41.63 -8.36
N ILE A 494 1.89 -41.37 -9.65
CA ILE A 494 2.03 -42.38 -10.70
C ILE A 494 3.30 -42.05 -11.47
N LYS A 495 4.27 -42.99 -11.47
CA LYS A 495 5.49 -42.87 -12.26
C LYS A 495 5.15 -42.77 -13.75
N ASN A 496 5.58 -41.70 -14.38
CA ASN A 496 5.45 -41.48 -15.81
C ASN A 496 6.42 -40.39 -16.25
N LYS A 497 7.35 -40.71 -17.12
CA LYS A 497 8.28 -39.72 -17.67
C LYS A 497 7.53 -38.81 -18.62
N ASN A 498 7.20 -37.59 -18.16
CA ASN A 498 6.37 -36.68 -18.94
C ASN A 498 7.24 -35.72 -19.75
N THR A 499 6.83 -35.46 -21.00
CA THR A 499 7.45 -34.48 -21.90
C THR A 499 6.64 -33.18 -21.98
N LEU A 500 5.35 -33.23 -21.56
CA LEU A 500 4.42 -32.08 -21.54
C LEU A 500 3.73 -31.98 -20.19
N GLY A 501 3.18 -30.80 -19.92
CA GLY A 501 2.36 -30.55 -18.75
C GLY A 501 1.07 -31.38 -18.73
N LEU A 502 0.45 -31.50 -17.58
CA LEU A 502 -0.81 -32.21 -17.42
C LEU A 502 -1.91 -31.55 -18.27
N THR A 503 -2.67 -32.36 -18.98
CA THR A 503 -3.93 -31.95 -19.61
C THR A 503 -5.09 -32.64 -18.91
N VAL A 504 -6.08 -31.85 -18.50
CA VAL A 504 -7.29 -32.33 -17.80
C VAL A 504 -8.52 -31.98 -18.61
N PHE A 505 -9.33 -32.99 -18.94
CA PHE A 505 -10.60 -32.80 -19.58
C PHE A 505 -11.74 -33.17 -18.65
N ASP A 506 -12.76 -32.31 -18.60
CA ASP A 506 -14.04 -32.54 -17.93
C ASP A 506 -15.16 -32.30 -18.97
N TYR A 507 -15.46 -33.32 -19.76
CA TYR A 507 -16.34 -33.19 -20.93
C TYR A 507 -17.77 -32.78 -20.59
N ASP A 508 -18.29 -33.28 -19.49
CA ASP A 508 -19.68 -33.12 -19.06
C ASP A 508 -19.85 -32.07 -17.93
N LYS A 509 -18.74 -31.52 -17.45
CA LYS A 509 -18.69 -30.61 -16.31
C LYS A 509 -19.23 -31.23 -14.99
N LEU A 510 -19.23 -32.57 -14.93
CA LEU A 510 -19.64 -33.34 -13.76
C LEU A 510 -18.45 -33.88 -12.96
N LYS A 511 -17.28 -33.32 -13.17
CA LYS A 511 -16.03 -33.70 -12.52
C LYS A 511 -15.63 -35.17 -12.81
N ASN A 512 -16.00 -35.66 -14.02
CA ASN A 512 -15.56 -36.94 -14.55
C ASN A 512 -14.23 -36.75 -15.32
N TYR A 513 -13.21 -36.42 -14.61
CA TYR A 513 -11.93 -36.01 -15.22
C TYR A 513 -11.31 -37.09 -16.09
N ARG A 514 -10.60 -36.64 -17.13
CA ARG A 514 -9.65 -37.40 -17.92
C ARG A 514 -8.31 -36.73 -17.84
N PHE A 515 -7.29 -37.46 -17.37
CA PHE A 515 -5.92 -36.96 -17.21
C PHE A 515 -5.09 -37.53 -18.36
N LEU A 516 -4.47 -36.65 -19.13
CA LEU A 516 -3.59 -37.02 -20.22
C LEU A 516 -2.14 -36.84 -19.78
N LEU A 517 -1.39 -37.95 -19.81
CA LEU A 517 0.03 -38.00 -19.52
C LEU A 517 0.80 -38.22 -20.82
N PHE A 518 1.95 -37.60 -20.95
CA PHE A 518 2.73 -37.57 -22.18
C PHE A 518 4.12 -38.15 -21.93
N ASP A 519 4.29 -39.36 -22.40
CA ASP A 519 5.57 -40.04 -22.52
C ASP A 519 5.82 -40.25 -24.03
N ASN A 520 6.47 -41.33 -24.43
CA ASN A 520 6.55 -41.76 -25.84
C ASN A 520 5.17 -41.99 -26.45
N GLU A 521 4.20 -42.34 -25.61
CA GLU A 521 2.77 -42.47 -25.95
C GLU A 521 1.88 -41.70 -25.02
N ILE A 522 0.69 -41.34 -25.51
CA ILE A 522 -0.35 -40.71 -24.69
C ILE A 522 -1.04 -41.75 -23.82
N LYS A 523 -1.00 -41.55 -22.51
CA LYS A 523 -1.80 -42.30 -21.53
C LYS A 523 -2.99 -41.45 -21.10
N ILE A 524 -4.19 -42.05 -21.10
CA ILE A 524 -5.40 -41.35 -20.66
C ILE A 524 -5.94 -42.12 -19.46
N LEU A 525 -5.97 -41.44 -18.30
CA LEU A 525 -6.51 -41.95 -17.05
C LEU A 525 -7.84 -41.35 -16.74
N ASP A 526 -8.73 -42.14 -16.11
CA ASP A 526 -9.98 -41.66 -15.54
C ASP A 526 -9.80 -41.10 -14.11
N SER A 527 -10.87 -40.64 -13.48
CA SER A 527 -10.84 -40.14 -12.09
C SER A 527 -10.47 -41.21 -11.05
N LYS A 528 -10.52 -42.50 -11.40
CA LYS A 528 -10.06 -43.64 -10.55
C LYS A 528 -8.63 -44.04 -10.86
N MET A 529 -7.92 -43.27 -11.69
CA MET A 529 -6.54 -43.54 -12.15
C MET A 529 -6.38 -44.81 -12.98
N LYS A 530 -7.45 -45.28 -13.61
CA LYS A 530 -7.43 -46.40 -14.53
C LYS A 530 -7.30 -45.93 -15.97
N ASN A 531 -6.59 -46.71 -16.81
CA ASN A 531 -6.54 -46.44 -18.23
C ASN A 531 -7.95 -46.44 -18.86
N VAL A 532 -8.26 -45.39 -19.64
CA VAL A 532 -9.51 -45.30 -20.37
C VAL A 532 -9.51 -46.29 -21.53
N LYS A 533 -10.39 -47.29 -21.50
CA LYS A 533 -10.58 -48.27 -22.59
C LYS A 533 -11.31 -47.65 -23.78
N GLY A 534 -11.00 -48.13 -24.99
CA GLY A 534 -11.69 -47.78 -26.22
C GLY A 534 -11.32 -46.43 -26.86
N PHE A 535 -10.27 -45.71 -26.35
CA PHE A 535 -9.74 -44.55 -27.00
C PHE A 535 -8.80 -44.98 -28.16
N ILE A 536 -9.05 -44.45 -29.37
CA ILE A 536 -8.33 -44.79 -30.59
C ILE A 536 -7.07 -43.97 -30.71
N LYS A 537 -5.94 -44.48 -30.20
CA LYS A 537 -4.62 -43.80 -30.22
C LYS A 537 -3.98 -43.74 -31.61
N LYS A 538 -4.30 -44.69 -32.52
CA LYS A 538 -3.67 -44.77 -33.85
C LYS A 538 -3.75 -43.52 -34.67
N ASN A 539 -4.77 -42.67 -34.46
CA ASN A 539 -4.97 -41.41 -35.15
C ASN A 539 -4.07 -40.29 -34.68
N ILE A 540 -3.45 -40.42 -33.50
CA ILE A 540 -2.67 -39.38 -32.82
C ILE A 540 -1.26 -39.87 -32.44
N ILE A 541 -0.77 -40.88 -33.12
CA ILE A 541 0.59 -41.42 -32.92
C ILE A 541 1.63 -40.35 -33.30
N GLY A 542 2.68 -40.22 -32.50
CA GLY A 542 3.80 -39.33 -32.73
C GLY A 542 4.03 -38.36 -31.58
N ILE A 543 5.15 -37.65 -31.66
CA ILE A 543 5.58 -36.68 -30.62
C ILE A 543 4.60 -35.51 -30.59
N GLN A 544 3.98 -35.30 -29.43
CA GLN A 544 3.13 -34.14 -29.23
C GLN A 544 3.98 -32.88 -29.03
N LYS A 545 3.68 -31.80 -29.76
CA LYS A 545 4.39 -30.52 -29.66
C LYS A 545 3.81 -29.59 -28.60
N ASN A 546 2.49 -29.68 -28.37
CA ASN A 546 1.76 -28.83 -27.46
C ASN A 546 0.73 -29.67 -26.68
N ASN A 547 0.33 -29.21 -25.51
CA ASN A 547 -0.74 -29.83 -24.76
C ASN A 547 -2.03 -29.87 -25.58
N PRO A 548 -2.69 -31.04 -25.75
CA PRO A 548 -3.97 -31.14 -26.42
C PRO A 548 -5.03 -30.27 -25.78
N LYS A 549 -5.95 -29.76 -26.62
CA LYS A 549 -7.06 -28.92 -26.17
C LYS A 549 -8.41 -29.54 -26.46
N HIS A 550 -9.37 -29.31 -25.58
CA HIS A 550 -10.75 -29.68 -25.74
C HIS A 550 -11.61 -28.46 -26.00
N PHE A 551 -12.40 -28.53 -27.06
CA PHE A 551 -13.41 -27.54 -27.39
C PHE A 551 -14.76 -28.20 -27.57
N ARG A 552 -15.85 -27.48 -27.26
CA ARG A 552 -17.19 -27.96 -27.41
C ARG A 552 -18.05 -26.98 -28.21
N PHE A 553 -18.65 -27.48 -29.26
CA PHE A 553 -19.64 -26.75 -30.07
C PHE A 553 -20.97 -27.48 -30.00
N GLY A 554 -21.98 -26.87 -29.37
CA GLY A 554 -23.23 -27.51 -29.08
C GLY A 554 -23.07 -28.83 -28.32
N LYS A 555 -23.51 -29.95 -28.91
CA LYS A 555 -23.35 -31.28 -28.33
C LYS A 555 -22.08 -32.01 -28.76
N LYS A 556 -21.23 -31.42 -29.63
CA LYS A 556 -20.06 -32.09 -30.23
C LYS A 556 -18.76 -31.63 -29.54
N ASP A 557 -17.93 -32.60 -29.15
CA ASP A 557 -16.59 -32.36 -28.58
C ASP A 557 -15.54 -32.52 -29.67
N TYR A 558 -14.53 -31.67 -29.60
CA TYR A 558 -13.35 -31.62 -30.46
C TYR A 558 -12.12 -31.69 -29.60
N LEU A 559 -11.32 -32.73 -29.76
CA LEU A 559 -10.00 -32.87 -29.16
C LEU A 559 -8.97 -32.58 -30.25
N ILE A 560 -8.10 -31.63 -29.96
CA ILE A 560 -7.09 -31.17 -30.90
C ILE A 560 -5.71 -31.60 -30.42
N PHE A 561 -5.00 -32.31 -31.26
CA PHE A 561 -3.63 -32.79 -31.06
C PHE A 561 -2.71 -32.24 -32.15
N ASN A 562 -1.51 -31.92 -31.79
CA ASN A 562 -0.44 -31.58 -32.71
C ASN A 562 0.63 -32.68 -32.66
N SER A 563 0.46 -33.69 -33.49
CA SER A 563 1.32 -34.86 -33.55
C SER A 563 2.28 -34.73 -34.73
N ASN A 564 3.59 -34.73 -34.48
CA ASN A 564 4.64 -34.58 -35.51
C ASN A 564 4.36 -33.37 -36.43
N ASN A 565 4.00 -32.21 -35.87
CA ASN A 565 3.62 -30.99 -36.60
C ASN A 565 2.40 -31.14 -37.52
N LYS A 566 1.60 -32.21 -37.38
CA LYS A 566 0.34 -32.43 -38.10
C LYS A 566 -0.82 -32.23 -37.17
N LEU A 567 -1.78 -31.41 -37.60
CA LEU A 567 -2.98 -31.17 -36.84
C LEU A 567 -3.95 -32.35 -36.95
N LYS A 568 -4.39 -32.85 -35.79
CA LYS A 568 -5.39 -33.91 -35.68
C LYS A 568 -6.56 -33.41 -34.84
N ILE A 569 -7.75 -33.40 -35.43
CA ILE A 569 -8.99 -32.98 -34.75
C ILE A 569 -9.91 -34.21 -34.63
N THR A 570 -10.11 -34.67 -33.39
CA THR A 570 -10.81 -35.91 -33.10
C THR A 570 -12.04 -35.68 -32.21
N ASP A 571 -12.88 -36.71 -32.11
CA ASP A 571 -13.92 -36.83 -31.08
C ASP A 571 -13.35 -37.35 -29.75
N ARG A 572 -14.22 -37.54 -28.73
CA ARG A 572 -13.86 -38.08 -27.39
C ARG A 572 -13.25 -39.48 -27.43
N ARG A 573 -13.52 -40.25 -28.50
CA ARG A 573 -13.04 -41.64 -28.68
C ARG A 573 -11.77 -41.69 -29.52
N GLY A 574 -11.26 -40.55 -30.02
CA GLY A 574 -10.06 -40.48 -30.86
C GLY A 574 -10.35 -40.73 -32.36
N ASN A 575 -11.62 -40.81 -32.81
CA ASN A 575 -11.95 -40.83 -34.21
C ASN A 575 -11.73 -39.49 -34.86
N ILE A 576 -11.16 -39.43 -36.07
CA ILE A 576 -11.00 -38.19 -36.82
C ILE A 576 -12.35 -37.56 -37.07
N ARG A 577 -12.56 -36.36 -36.53
CA ARG A 577 -13.81 -35.60 -36.71
C ARG A 577 -13.71 -34.61 -37.86
N ILE A 578 -12.56 -34.02 -38.06
CA ILE A 578 -12.27 -33.10 -39.17
C ILE A 578 -11.02 -33.60 -39.86
N LYS A 579 -11.14 -33.98 -41.16
CA LYS A 579 -10.02 -34.29 -42.04
C LYS A 579 -9.40 -32.98 -42.48
N ASN A 580 -8.07 -32.86 -42.33
CA ASN A 580 -7.30 -31.71 -42.80
C ASN A 580 -5.88 -32.16 -43.17
N ASN A 581 -5.24 -31.41 -44.05
CA ASN A 581 -3.89 -31.66 -44.49
C ASN A 581 -2.91 -30.60 -43.95
N LEU A 582 -3.25 -29.97 -42.82
CA LEU A 582 -2.38 -28.96 -42.21
C LEU A 582 -1.16 -29.61 -41.59
N ILE A 583 -0.03 -29.19 -42.08
CA ILE A 583 1.32 -29.57 -41.65
C ILE A 583 2.07 -28.33 -41.18
N ASN A 584 3.18 -28.51 -40.47
CA ASN A 584 4.06 -27.43 -39.97
C ASN A 584 3.34 -26.45 -39.06
N ILE A 585 2.43 -26.95 -38.20
CA ILE A 585 1.81 -26.16 -37.16
C ILE A 585 2.69 -26.25 -35.90
N GLU A 586 3.39 -25.16 -35.59
CA GLU A 586 4.26 -25.08 -34.43
C GLU A 586 3.58 -24.44 -33.23
N ASN A 587 2.68 -23.50 -33.50
CA ASN A 587 1.96 -22.77 -32.47
C ASN A 587 0.80 -23.58 -31.87
N GLU A 588 0.40 -23.18 -30.66
CA GLU A 588 -0.83 -23.69 -30.05
C GLU A 588 -2.07 -23.27 -30.84
N ILE A 589 -3.14 -24.05 -30.69
CA ILE A 589 -4.40 -23.82 -31.35
C ILE A 589 -5.40 -23.29 -30.32
N PHE A 590 -6.14 -22.29 -30.73
CA PHE A 590 -7.14 -21.64 -29.91
C PHE A 590 -8.52 -21.66 -30.57
N LEU A 591 -9.56 -21.48 -29.78
CA LEU A 591 -10.88 -21.20 -30.31
C LEU A 591 -11.05 -19.69 -30.44
N ASN A 592 -11.18 -19.18 -31.68
CA ASN A 592 -11.50 -17.79 -31.93
C ASN A 592 -12.77 -17.69 -32.76
N GLN A 593 -13.76 -16.98 -32.25
CA GLN A 593 -15.11 -17.00 -32.78
C GLN A 593 -15.64 -18.46 -32.87
N ASN A 594 -15.92 -18.97 -34.04
CA ASN A 594 -16.39 -20.35 -34.26
C ASN A 594 -15.36 -21.21 -35.03
N SER A 595 -14.08 -20.82 -34.98
CA SER A 595 -13.01 -21.48 -35.72
C SER A 595 -11.83 -21.85 -34.83
N PHE A 596 -11.19 -22.97 -35.12
CA PHE A 596 -9.91 -23.33 -34.56
C PHE A 596 -8.82 -22.51 -35.24
N THR A 597 -8.12 -21.67 -34.48
CA THR A 597 -7.22 -20.65 -35.01
C THR A 597 -5.81 -20.90 -34.50
N THR A 598 -4.82 -20.79 -35.40
CA THR A 598 -3.38 -20.89 -35.12
C THR A 598 -2.58 -20.02 -36.10
N ILE A 599 -1.27 -19.95 -35.90
CA ILE A 599 -0.32 -19.40 -36.88
C ILE A 599 0.56 -20.54 -37.38
N ASP A 600 0.65 -20.73 -38.71
CA ASP A 600 1.52 -21.75 -39.28
C ASP A 600 2.99 -21.27 -39.38
N SER A 601 3.90 -22.17 -39.77
CA SER A 601 5.33 -21.86 -39.90
C SER A 601 5.67 -20.82 -41.01
N LYS A 602 4.72 -20.48 -41.89
CA LYS A 602 4.83 -19.44 -42.90
C LYS A 602 4.18 -18.11 -42.46
N ASN A 603 3.96 -17.97 -41.17
CA ASN A 603 3.32 -16.80 -40.56
C ASN A 603 1.93 -16.44 -41.13
N ASN A 604 1.14 -17.48 -41.51
CA ASN A 604 -0.27 -17.24 -41.85
C ASN A 604 -1.14 -17.50 -40.58
N VAL A 605 -2.10 -16.63 -40.33
CA VAL A 605 -3.22 -16.94 -39.44
C VAL A 605 -4.11 -17.96 -40.16
N VAL A 606 -4.18 -19.17 -39.61
CA VAL A 606 -4.96 -20.28 -40.13
C VAL A 606 -6.20 -20.45 -39.31
N LYS A 607 -7.38 -20.37 -39.92
CA LYS A 607 -8.68 -20.64 -39.28
C LYS A 607 -9.32 -21.86 -39.91
N ILE A 608 -9.79 -22.80 -39.07
CA ILE A 608 -10.50 -24.03 -39.50
C ILE A 608 -11.86 -23.98 -38.83
N ASN A 609 -12.91 -24.04 -39.59
CA ASN A 609 -14.25 -24.14 -39.03
C ASN A 609 -14.65 -25.62 -38.71
N THR A 610 -15.81 -25.82 -38.13
CA THR A 610 -16.30 -27.15 -37.73
C THR A 610 -16.68 -28.06 -38.92
N LYS A 611 -16.74 -27.52 -40.17
CA LYS A 611 -16.94 -28.25 -41.39
C LYS A 611 -15.63 -28.69 -42.05
N GLY A 612 -14.48 -28.12 -41.57
CA GLY A 612 -13.14 -28.40 -42.13
C GLY A 612 -12.69 -27.41 -43.19
N GLU A 613 -13.43 -26.33 -43.44
CA GLU A 613 -13.03 -25.26 -44.33
C GLU A 613 -11.87 -24.47 -43.70
N ILE A 614 -10.84 -24.20 -44.51
CA ILE A 614 -9.59 -23.56 -44.05
C ILE A 614 -9.44 -22.21 -44.73
N ILE A 615 -9.25 -21.19 -43.90
CA ILE A 615 -8.90 -19.83 -44.35
C ILE A 615 -7.50 -19.52 -43.87
N LYS A 616 -6.64 -19.00 -44.75
CA LYS A 616 -5.29 -18.53 -44.42
C LYS A 616 -5.17 -17.06 -44.76
N LYS A 617 -4.66 -16.29 -43.79
CA LYS A 617 -4.36 -14.86 -43.97
C LYS A 617 -2.91 -14.62 -43.60
N PRO A 618 -2.04 -14.14 -44.54
CA PRO A 618 -0.64 -13.85 -44.26
C PRO A 618 -0.51 -12.70 -43.27
N LEU A 619 0.49 -12.77 -42.41
CA LEU A 619 0.92 -11.69 -41.50
C LEU A 619 2.12 -10.95 -42.12
N PRO A 620 2.29 -9.65 -41.84
CA PRO A 620 3.25 -8.81 -42.54
C PRO A 620 4.73 -9.10 -42.24
N SER A 621 5.07 -9.59 -41.03
CA SER A 621 6.45 -9.84 -40.61
C SER A 621 6.89 -11.27 -40.97
N GLU A 622 8.16 -11.43 -41.40
CA GLU A 622 8.80 -12.72 -41.57
C GLU A 622 9.30 -13.32 -40.26
N SER A 623 9.44 -12.48 -39.21
CA SER A 623 9.88 -12.91 -37.89
C SER A 623 8.83 -13.77 -37.20
N LYS A 624 9.27 -14.57 -36.26
CA LYS A 624 8.41 -15.50 -35.51
C LYS A 624 7.36 -14.77 -34.68
N TYR A 625 6.11 -15.18 -34.79
CA TYR A 625 5.00 -14.66 -34.01
C TYR A 625 4.78 -15.42 -32.71
N LEU A 626 4.62 -14.69 -31.60
CA LEU A 626 4.03 -15.18 -30.38
C LEU A 626 2.54 -14.88 -30.41
N PHE A 627 1.71 -15.89 -30.19
CA PHE A 627 0.29 -15.81 -30.49
C PHE A 627 -0.58 -16.40 -29.37
N SER A 628 -1.69 -15.74 -29.10
CA SER A 628 -2.77 -16.23 -28.25
C SER A 628 -4.13 -15.81 -28.80
N ALA A 629 -5.15 -16.61 -28.58
CA ALA A 629 -6.50 -16.23 -28.90
C ALA A 629 -7.50 -16.87 -27.93
N ASP A 630 -8.66 -16.26 -27.84
CA ASP A 630 -9.85 -16.85 -27.22
C ASP A 630 -11.08 -16.57 -28.10
N LYS A 631 -12.29 -16.82 -27.57
CA LYS A 631 -13.53 -16.66 -28.33
C LYS A 631 -13.65 -15.28 -28.99
N ASN A 632 -13.24 -14.22 -28.29
CA ASN A 632 -13.46 -12.83 -28.68
C ASN A 632 -12.18 -12.12 -29.14
N ASN A 633 -11.03 -12.57 -28.67
CA ASN A 633 -9.76 -11.87 -28.83
C ASN A 633 -8.78 -12.67 -29.69
N LEU A 634 -8.05 -11.96 -30.55
CA LEU A 634 -6.93 -12.46 -31.35
C LEU A 634 -5.74 -11.55 -31.08
N VAL A 635 -4.67 -12.09 -30.51
CA VAL A 635 -3.51 -11.33 -30.07
C VAL A 635 -2.23 -11.98 -30.61
N HIS A 636 -1.39 -11.20 -31.25
CA HIS A 636 -0.06 -11.65 -31.67
C HIS A 636 0.96 -10.52 -31.54
N ILE A 637 2.19 -10.89 -31.31
CA ILE A 637 3.35 -10.00 -31.31
C ILE A 637 4.46 -10.63 -32.13
N SER A 638 5.12 -9.82 -32.92
CA SER A 638 6.36 -10.14 -33.66
C SER A 638 7.32 -8.98 -33.45
N GLU A 639 8.55 -9.28 -33.00
CA GLU A 639 9.50 -8.25 -32.57
C GLU A 639 8.87 -7.31 -31.54
N ASN A 640 8.69 -6.02 -31.87
CA ASN A 640 8.08 -5.00 -31.03
C ASN A 640 6.64 -4.63 -31.45
N ILE A 641 6.10 -5.25 -32.48
CA ILE A 641 4.75 -4.94 -32.98
C ILE A 641 3.71 -5.86 -32.38
N LEU A 642 2.95 -5.31 -31.43
CA LEU A 642 1.80 -5.97 -30.81
C LEU A 642 0.52 -5.67 -31.58
N THR A 643 -0.26 -6.70 -31.91
CA THR A 643 -1.59 -6.55 -32.49
C THR A 643 -2.65 -7.21 -31.62
N ILE A 644 -3.63 -6.44 -31.19
CA ILE A 644 -4.80 -6.90 -30.41
C ILE A 644 -6.05 -6.61 -31.23
N ASN A 645 -6.77 -7.67 -31.65
CA ASN A 645 -8.01 -7.55 -32.41
C ASN A 645 -7.90 -6.69 -33.68
N GLY A 646 -6.71 -6.67 -34.32
CA GLY A 646 -6.42 -5.89 -35.52
C GLY A 646 -5.91 -4.47 -35.22
N LYS A 647 -5.90 -4.00 -34.01
CA LYS A 647 -5.26 -2.73 -33.64
C LYS A 647 -3.79 -2.96 -33.33
N VAL A 648 -2.92 -2.14 -33.87
CA VAL A 648 -1.46 -2.23 -33.77
C VAL A 648 -0.96 -1.27 -32.70
N SER A 649 -0.03 -1.73 -31.89
CA SER A 649 0.73 -0.92 -30.93
C SER A 649 2.20 -1.25 -31.08
N GLU A 650 3.06 -0.25 -31.19
CA GLU A 650 4.49 -0.40 -31.19
C GLU A 650 5.02 -0.31 -29.77
N LEU A 651 5.86 -1.26 -29.38
CA LEU A 651 6.52 -1.34 -28.08
C LEU A 651 8.02 -1.13 -28.27
N GLU A 652 8.78 -1.08 -27.17
CA GLU A 652 10.24 -1.12 -27.24
C GLU A 652 10.72 -2.47 -27.79
N PHE A 653 11.87 -2.50 -28.46
CA PHE A 653 12.47 -3.75 -28.91
C PHE A 653 12.95 -4.57 -27.73
N ALA A 654 12.38 -5.77 -27.54
CA ALA A 654 12.69 -6.63 -26.41
C ALA A 654 12.26 -8.08 -26.64
N ASN A 655 12.67 -8.96 -25.73
CA ASN A 655 12.34 -10.38 -25.71
C ASN A 655 11.01 -10.60 -24.95
N TYR A 656 9.90 -10.53 -25.66
CA TYR A 656 8.57 -10.62 -25.02
C TYR A 656 8.16 -12.06 -24.69
N THR A 657 7.37 -12.19 -23.61
CA THR A 657 6.65 -13.43 -23.34
C THR A 657 5.46 -13.58 -24.28
N LYS A 658 5.02 -14.82 -24.50
CA LYS A 658 3.76 -15.08 -25.21
C LYS A 658 2.61 -14.34 -24.52
N PRO A 659 1.75 -13.60 -25.24
CA PRO A 659 0.61 -12.91 -24.68
C PRO A 659 -0.33 -13.86 -23.92
N ILE A 660 -0.92 -13.38 -22.81
CA ILE A 660 -1.94 -14.10 -22.04
C ILE A 660 -3.21 -13.25 -22.01
N ILE A 661 -4.34 -13.88 -22.28
CA ILE A 661 -5.66 -13.24 -22.25
C ILE A 661 -6.35 -13.64 -20.95
N PHE A 662 -6.76 -12.66 -20.16
CA PHE A 662 -7.51 -12.83 -18.92
C PHE A 662 -8.94 -12.35 -19.11
N LYS A 663 -9.88 -13.23 -18.83
CA LYS A 663 -11.31 -12.91 -18.89
C LYS A 663 -11.72 -12.16 -17.64
N ASN A 664 -12.35 -11.02 -17.85
CA ASN A 664 -12.91 -10.20 -16.79
C ASN A 664 -14.41 -9.92 -17.07
N LYS A 665 -15.11 -9.39 -16.07
CA LYS A 665 -16.54 -9.14 -16.16
C LYS A 665 -16.92 -8.09 -17.20
N LEU A 666 -16.10 -7.04 -17.34
CA LEU A 666 -16.38 -5.90 -18.22
C LEU A 666 -15.54 -5.94 -19.49
N ILE A 667 -14.22 -5.92 -19.36
CA ILE A 667 -13.27 -5.85 -20.47
C ILE A 667 -12.13 -6.83 -20.20
N ASP A 668 -11.85 -7.71 -21.18
CA ASP A 668 -10.75 -8.66 -21.06
C ASP A 668 -9.40 -7.92 -21.02
N ASN A 669 -8.44 -8.48 -20.27
CA ASN A 669 -7.08 -7.96 -20.21
C ASN A 669 -6.10 -8.87 -20.95
N ILE A 670 -5.12 -8.25 -21.59
CA ILE A 670 -4.04 -8.90 -22.31
C ILE A 670 -2.71 -8.51 -21.66
N SER A 671 -1.92 -9.48 -21.24
CA SER A 671 -0.60 -9.22 -20.67
C SER A 671 0.50 -9.87 -21.46
N LEU A 672 1.63 -9.16 -21.53
CA LEU A 672 2.93 -9.69 -21.97
C LEU A 672 4.02 -9.05 -21.11
N THR A 673 5.16 -9.72 -21.03
CA THR A 673 6.30 -9.26 -20.22
C THR A 673 7.52 -9.12 -21.11
N ASP A 674 8.13 -7.96 -21.10
CA ASP A 674 9.49 -7.73 -21.57
C ASP A 674 10.45 -8.40 -20.59
N LYS A 675 11.19 -9.42 -21.05
CA LYS A 675 12.12 -10.16 -20.22
C LYS A 675 13.45 -9.45 -20.02
N ASP A 676 13.81 -8.55 -20.93
CA ASP A 676 15.10 -7.88 -20.95
C ASP A 676 15.10 -6.75 -19.93
N GLN A 677 14.06 -5.91 -19.93
CA GLN A 677 13.86 -4.84 -18.95
C GLN A 677 13.05 -5.26 -17.71
N LYS A 678 12.53 -6.50 -17.69
CA LYS A 678 11.66 -7.03 -16.62
C LYS A 678 10.40 -6.16 -16.40
N LEU A 679 9.71 -5.82 -17.48
CA LEU A 679 8.53 -4.97 -17.48
C LEU A 679 7.28 -5.73 -17.91
N ILE A 680 6.26 -5.72 -17.07
CA ILE A 680 4.94 -6.29 -17.35
C ILE A 680 4.07 -5.23 -17.99
N TYR A 681 3.56 -5.51 -19.17
CA TYR A 681 2.55 -4.71 -19.86
C TYR A 681 1.17 -5.36 -19.67
N LEU A 682 0.16 -4.54 -19.43
CA LEU A 682 -1.23 -4.96 -19.36
C LEU A 682 -2.10 -4.03 -20.22
N PHE A 683 -2.74 -4.61 -21.24
CA PHE A 683 -3.64 -3.91 -22.15
C PHE A 683 -5.09 -4.34 -21.89
N ASP A 684 -6.03 -3.51 -22.30
CA ASP A 684 -7.41 -3.91 -22.48
C ASP A 684 -7.63 -4.55 -23.88
N SER A 685 -8.79 -5.17 -24.10
CA SER A 685 -9.13 -5.78 -25.40
C SER A 685 -9.32 -4.76 -26.53
N ASN A 686 -9.32 -3.47 -26.24
CA ASN A 686 -9.33 -2.36 -27.20
C ASN A 686 -7.92 -1.87 -27.55
N SER A 687 -6.86 -2.52 -27.07
CA SER A 687 -5.44 -2.16 -27.27
C SER A 687 -5.00 -0.91 -26.50
N ASN A 688 -5.73 -0.47 -25.47
CA ASN A 688 -5.27 0.60 -24.61
C ASN A 688 -4.41 0.02 -23.47
N LEU A 689 -3.25 0.64 -23.24
CA LEU A 689 -2.43 0.30 -22.07
C LEU A 689 -3.18 0.68 -20.79
N VAL A 690 -3.28 -0.26 -19.85
CA VAL A 690 -3.92 -0.01 -18.57
C VAL A 690 -3.09 1.05 -17.80
N PRO A 691 -3.72 2.08 -17.21
CA PRO A 691 -3.01 3.12 -16.48
C PRO A 691 -2.01 2.57 -15.45
N ASN A 692 -0.86 3.25 -15.33
CA ASN A 692 0.27 2.89 -14.49
C ASN A 692 1.02 1.60 -14.87
N PHE A 693 0.79 1.02 -16.03
CA PHE A 693 1.67 0.05 -16.65
C PHE A 693 2.63 0.74 -17.64
N PRO A 694 3.83 0.16 -17.89
CA PRO A 694 4.31 -1.12 -17.38
C PRO A 694 4.76 -1.08 -15.93
N VAL A 695 4.73 -2.25 -15.26
CA VAL A 695 5.26 -2.46 -13.91
C VAL A 695 6.32 -3.55 -13.90
N PHE A 696 7.13 -3.59 -12.85
CA PHE A 696 8.21 -4.56 -12.76
C PHE A 696 7.73 -6.01 -12.57
N GLY A 697 8.41 -6.93 -13.27
CA GLY A 697 8.27 -8.36 -13.15
C GLY A 697 8.91 -9.08 -14.33
N SER A 698 9.54 -10.21 -14.08
CA SER A 698 10.39 -10.93 -15.04
C SER A 698 9.70 -12.13 -15.70
N SER A 699 8.50 -12.51 -15.24
CA SER A 699 7.76 -13.67 -15.75
C SER A 699 6.42 -13.29 -16.34
N LYS A 700 5.77 -14.28 -16.97
CA LYS A 700 4.34 -14.20 -17.24
C LYS A 700 3.58 -13.97 -15.94
N ILE A 701 2.47 -13.25 -16.02
CA ILE A 701 1.62 -13.01 -14.86
C ILE A 701 0.52 -14.08 -14.72
N ASP A 702 -0.06 -14.13 -13.54
CA ASP A 702 -1.42 -14.60 -13.32
C ASP A 702 -2.27 -13.48 -12.76
N LEU A 703 -3.56 -13.46 -13.11
CA LEU A 703 -4.49 -12.41 -12.73
C LEU A 703 -5.83 -12.99 -12.29
N PHE A 704 -6.40 -12.46 -11.21
CA PHE A 704 -7.78 -12.70 -10.85
C PHE A 704 -8.49 -11.41 -10.42
N GLU A 705 -9.80 -11.38 -10.57
CA GLU A 705 -10.68 -10.32 -10.11
C GLU A 705 -11.51 -10.82 -8.92
N ASP A 706 -11.50 -10.09 -7.81
CA ASP A 706 -12.27 -10.41 -6.62
C ASP A 706 -13.76 -10.02 -6.76
N LYS A 707 -14.55 -10.29 -5.71
CA LYS A 707 -15.98 -9.94 -5.67
C LYS A 707 -16.24 -8.43 -5.75
N ASN A 708 -15.27 -7.62 -5.33
CA ASN A 708 -15.36 -6.16 -5.32
C ASN A 708 -14.76 -5.53 -6.60
N SER A 709 -14.52 -6.33 -7.65
CA SER A 709 -13.90 -5.92 -8.92
C SER A 709 -12.47 -5.40 -8.77
N ARG A 710 -11.79 -5.68 -7.65
CA ARG A 710 -10.38 -5.44 -7.48
C ARG A 710 -9.60 -6.55 -8.16
N LYS A 711 -8.64 -6.19 -9.00
CA LYS A 711 -7.77 -7.15 -9.69
C LYS A 711 -6.48 -7.33 -8.92
N TYR A 712 -5.98 -8.57 -8.92
CA TYR A 712 -4.69 -8.94 -8.35
C TYR A 712 -3.85 -9.60 -9.42
N ILE A 713 -2.57 -9.28 -9.42
CA ILE A 713 -1.58 -9.82 -10.36
C ILE A 713 -0.44 -10.41 -9.54
N THR A 714 0.04 -11.59 -9.96
CA THR A 714 1.29 -12.16 -9.43
C THR A 714 2.28 -12.43 -10.56
N SER A 715 3.56 -12.20 -10.28
CA SER A 715 4.67 -12.44 -11.18
C SER A 715 5.93 -12.78 -10.39
N VAL A 716 6.96 -13.26 -11.05
CA VAL A 716 8.33 -13.32 -10.50
C VAL A 716 8.93 -11.92 -10.62
N GLY A 717 9.55 -11.42 -9.55
CA GLY A 717 10.36 -10.22 -9.52
C GLY A 717 11.80 -10.52 -9.90
N GLU A 718 12.69 -10.55 -8.90
CA GLU A 718 14.00 -11.16 -9.05
C GLU A 718 13.86 -12.70 -9.04
N SER A 719 14.96 -13.41 -9.28
CA SER A 719 14.91 -14.87 -9.52
C SER A 719 14.20 -15.67 -8.42
N ASP A 720 14.28 -15.24 -7.18
CA ASP A 720 13.73 -15.87 -5.97
C ASP A 720 12.54 -15.12 -5.37
N GLU A 721 12.00 -14.13 -6.09
CA GLU A 721 11.00 -13.21 -5.55
C GLU A 721 9.64 -13.34 -6.26
N ILE A 722 8.58 -13.48 -5.48
CA ILE A 722 7.18 -13.39 -5.93
C ILE A 722 6.67 -11.98 -5.64
N LEU A 723 6.12 -11.32 -6.63
CA LEU A 723 5.47 -10.02 -6.51
C LEU A 723 3.96 -10.18 -6.57
N VAL A 724 3.24 -9.43 -5.73
CA VAL A 724 1.77 -9.35 -5.78
C VAL A 724 1.35 -7.91 -5.84
N TYR A 725 0.70 -7.56 -6.93
CA TYR A 725 0.12 -6.25 -7.18
C TYR A 725 -1.39 -6.29 -7.05
N SER A 726 -1.97 -5.19 -6.61
CA SER A 726 -3.41 -4.95 -6.70
C SER A 726 -3.71 -3.71 -7.53
N LEU A 727 -4.78 -3.80 -8.34
CA LEU A 727 -5.32 -2.71 -9.15
C LEU A 727 -6.67 -2.30 -8.58
N TYR A 728 -6.88 -1.00 -8.50
CA TYR A 728 -8.14 -0.39 -8.03
C TYR A 728 -8.91 0.22 -9.17
#